data_0d7509164049fcaa45c8b15ecf5303e1
#
_entry.id   0d7509164049fcaa45c8b15ecf5303e1
#
_cell.length_a   1.000
_cell.length_b   1.000
_cell.length_c   1.000
_cell.angle_alpha   90.00
_cell.angle_beta   90.00
_cell.angle_gamma   90.00
#
_symmetry.space_group_name_H-M   'P 1'
#
loop_
_entity.id
_entity.type
_entity.pdbx_description
1 polymer ?
#
loop_
_entity_poly.entity_id
_entity_poly.type
_entity_poly.pdbx_seq_one_letter_code
_entity_poly.pdbx_strand_id
1 'polypeptide(L)'
;LKRWLVVCLFVFSWLLESPASGEVRIPPLGGEFAEERIIAIALFNETSVNRENVLEKYPSLRVRKVFSHALNGISIEGRRKDVEQLKKDSRIASVTESTLYQADIDNSVPFIGGDAIRGLFNKKNERLTGRGVKVGIIDTGIDYQHRDLRRSYKGGYDIVDHDSDPMETKGKNKTLHGTHVAGIIAANGKLRGVAPEAEIYAYRALGPGGSGTTEKVLQAIEMAIKDKVDVLNLSLGNSVNGPDLPISLALDRAVALGITCVASNGNSGPDMWTVGSPGTSSRAISVGASTPPAKKPYITTGLGGGRKSIPIYPISGSKPWLANYSGRLIDGDIGLPGQLKKAKNKIVLVKRGRISFAEKIANAAKAGASAVLIYNNTKGSFYGKVEEKGEIPAATLSGEEGEQLKKTKPFYIHTVMKAEKELIADFSSRGPVTSNWMIKPDIVAPGVGINSTIPSGYLSLNGTSMAAPHISGACALLKQAHPEWTPEQVKSALMTTGIQLKNKQNQQYHTYEQGAGRVQLQQAVKADTFFYPSSLTFRNDHKKKTLSASIIVENTGIAAKHYRFTQPGHQPGIVWKMPFSFTLQAKEKKKLTIELSHDTRKRKTSIYDGRLTILEGTKKIHLPYLYAINEPQYPRVMGFEFVPGDSKSNYRYELYLPGGAEEMGIALYEKESYRFAGFLDWSANAPRGLIRKEIRKEKLPPNGAYIAIIYAKKAGREDRIERTILIDLNK
;
A
#
# COMPACT_ATOMS: atom_id res chain seq x y z
N LEU A 1 2.61 -14.40 -34.78
CA LEU A 1 1.63 -13.90 -33.79
C LEU A 1 1.95 -14.38 -32.36
N LYS A 2 3.14 -14.15 -31.89
CA LYS A 2 3.57 -14.35 -30.51
C LYS A 2 4.82 -13.52 -30.36
N ARG A 3 4.71 -12.27 -29.92
CA ARG A 3 5.92 -11.49 -29.56
C ARG A 3 5.50 -10.07 -29.21
N TRP A 4 5.46 -9.80 -27.93
CA TRP A 4 5.63 -8.48 -27.28
C TRP A 4 5.47 -8.76 -25.79
N LEU A 5 6.52 -9.23 -25.15
CA LEU A 5 6.48 -9.59 -23.73
C LEU A 5 7.90 -9.59 -23.18
N VAL A 6 8.58 -8.47 -23.19
CA VAL A 6 9.84 -8.32 -22.41
C VAL A 6 10.15 -6.84 -22.12
N VAL A 7 9.27 -5.94 -21.93
CA VAL A 7 9.71 -4.57 -21.59
C VAL A 7 8.87 -3.96 -20.50
N CYS A 8 8.60 -4.48 -19.39
CA CYS A 8 8.11 -3.72 -18.24
C CYS A 8 7.90 -4.62 -17.01
N LEU A 9 8.94 -5.18 -16.50
CA LEU A 9 8.86 -6.12 -15.39
C LEU A 9 9.41 -5.56 -14.06
N PHE A 10 9.32 -4.26 -13.85
CA PHE A 10 9.87 -3.69 -12.61
C PHE A 10 8.87 -3.09 -11.64
N VAL A 11 7.57 -3.08 -11.94
CA VAL A 11 6.59 -2.44 -11.04
C VAL A 11 5.69 -3.43 -10.30
N PHE A 12 5.64 -4.71 -10.74
CA PHE A 12 4.62 -5.61 -10.21
C PHE A 12 5.04 -7.07 -9.99
N SER A 13 6.31 -7.36 -9.73
CA SER A 13 6.74 -8.76 -9.49
C SER A 13 6.17 -9.41 -8.21
N TRP A 14 5.30 -8.72 -7.48
CA TRP A 14 4.60 -9.26 -6.30
C TRP A 14 3.07 -9.29 -6.42
N LEU A 15 2.53 -8.84 -7.55
CA LEU A 15 1.08 -8.92 -7.82
C LEU A 15 0.75 -9.80 -9.04
N LEU A 16 1.74 -10.43 -9.65
CA LEU A 16 1.55 -11.32 -10.80
C LEU A 16 1.71 -12.81 -10.42
N GLU A 17 0.91 -13.27 -9.48
CA GLU A 17 0.13 -14.48 -9.77
C GLU A 17 -1.23 -13.94 -10.25
N SER A 18 -1.33 -13.72 -11.56
CA SER A 18 -2.56 -13.27 -12.20
C SER A 18 -3.64 -14.31 -11.99
N PRO A 19 -4.79 -13.94 -11.43
CA PRO A 19 -5.95 -14.77 -11.58
C PRO A 19 -6.50 -14.61 -13.00
N ALA A 20 -6.82 -15.72 -13.60
CA ALA A 20 -7.56 -15.78 -14.84
C ALA A 20 -8.88 -14.99 -14.74
N SER A 21 -9.24 -14.30 -15.80
CA SER A 21 -10.48 -13.54 -15.95
C SER A 21 -11.71 -14.39 -15.70
N GLY A 22 -12.32 -14.26 -14.53
CA GLY A 22 -13.68 -14.70 -14.31
C GLY A 22 -14.65 -13.64 -14.80
N GLU A 23 -15.32 -13.83 -15.94
CA GLU A 23 -16.57 -13.13 -16.27
C GLU A 23 -17.49 -13.23 -15.06
N VAL A 24 -17.96 -12.09 -14.55
CA VAL A 24 -19.14 -12.05 -13.69
C VAL A 24 -20.32 -12.45 -14.57
N ARG A 25 -20.56 -13.76 -14.71
CA ARG A 25 -21.81 -14.25 -15.26
C ARG A 25 -22.90 -13.88 -14.26
N ILE A 26 -23.75 -12.96 -14.66
CA ILE A 26 -25.07 -12.82 -14.07
C ILE A 26 -25.79 -14.14 -14.42
N PRO A 27 -26.10 -15.00 -13.43
CA PRO A 27 -26.75 -16.26 -13.76
C PRO A 27 -28.14 -15.97 -14.35
N PRO A 28 -28.63 -16.77 -15.29
CA PRO A 28 -29.98 -16.64 -15.78
C PRO A 28 -30.96 -16.86 -14.63
N LEU A 29 -31.94 -16.00 -14.51
CA LEU A 29 -33.08 -16.12 -13.61
C LEU A 29 -33.86 -17.39 -13.98
N GLY A 30 -33.62 -18.51 -13.29
CA GLY A 30 -34.40 -19.72 -13.47
C GLY A 30 -33.71 -21.01 -13.00
N GLY A 31 -34.29 -21.67 -12.05
CA GLY A 31 -34.08 -23.09 -11.73
C GLY A 31 -33.15 -23.42 -10.57
N GLU A 32 -31.87 -23.11 -10.64
CA GLU A 32 -30.92 -23.51 -9.60
C GLU A 32 -30.98 -22.68 -8.29
N PHE A 33 -31.41 -21.43 -8.34
CA PHE A 33 -31.53 -20.57 -7.15
C PHE A 33 -32.72 -20.91 -6.24
N ALA A 34 -33.72 -21.62 -6.75
CA ALA A 34 -34.91 -21.96 -5.97
C ALA A 34 -34.65 -22.93 -4.82
N GLU A 35 -33.61 -23.75 -4.94
CA GLU A 35 -33.21 -24.75 -3.91
C GLU A 35 -32.13 -24.21 -2.96
N GLU A 36 -31.55 -23.02 -3.24
CA GLU A 36 -30.57 -22.38 -2.34
C GLU A 36 -31.22 -22.06 -0.99
N ARG A 37 -30.59 -22.52 0.11
CA ARG A 37 -31.06 -22.17 1.48
C ARG A 37 -30.54 -20.79 1.84
N ILE A 38 -31.46 -19.90 2.23
CA ILE A 38 -31.17 -18.54 2.65
C ILE A 38 -31.68 -18.27 4.08
N ILE A 39 -31.11 -17.25 4.70
CA ILE A 39 -31.62 -16.68 5.96
C ILE A 39 -32.30 -15.36 5.60
N ALA A 40 -33.50 -15.14 6.09
CA ALA A 40 -34.25 -13.91 5.90
C ALA A 40 -34.86 -13.38 7.20
N ILE A 41 -35.10 -12.08 7.24
CA ILE A 41 -35.84 -11.40 8.33
C ILE A 41 -37.24 -11.12 7.81
N ALA A 42 -38.26 -11.69 8.45
CA ALA A 42 -39.66 -11.40 8.17
C ALA A 42 -40.21 -10.47 9.25
N LEU A 43 -40.80 -9.35 8.84
CA LEU A 43 -41.48 -8.41 9.72
C LEU A 43 -42.98 -8.58 9.61
N PHE A 44 -43.71 -8.49 10.73
CA PHE A 44 -45.14 -8.61 10.79
C PHE A 44 -45.84 -7.24 10.73
N ASN A 45 -47.03 -7.18 10.09
CA ASN A 45 -47.80 -5.95 9.96
C ASN A 45 -48.34 -5.46 11.30
N GLU A 46 -48.71 -6.40 12.19
CA GLU A 46 -49.33 -6.10 13.49
C GLU A 46 -48.55 -6.74 14.63
N THR A 47 -48.56 -6.10 15.77
CA THR A 47 -47.90 -6.58 17.00
C THR A 47 -48.62 -7.79 17.64
N SER A 48 -49.90 -7.98 17.33
CA SER A 48 -50.77 -9.04 17.87
C SER A 48 -50.73 -10.34 17.06
N VAL A 49 -49.99 -10.40 15.96
CA VAL A 49 -49.91 -11.60 15.12
C VAL A 49 -49.24 -12.74 15.89
N ASN A 50 -49.99 -13.87 16.06
CA ASN A 50 -49.37 -15.09 16.58
C ASN A 50 -48.38 -15.64 15.54
N ARG A 51 -47.11 -15.52 15.85
CA ARG A 51 -45.98 -15.84 14.96
C ARG A 51 -45.91 -17.31 14.61
N GLU A 52 -46.34 -18.20 15.51
CA GLU A 52 -46.38 -19.63 15.31
C GLU A 52 -47.43 -20.02 14.26
N ASN A 53 -48.61 -19.44 14.30
CA ASN A 53 -49.69 -19.69 13.31
C ASN A 53 -49.36 -19.22 11.90
N VAL A 54 -48.44 -18.27 11.73
CA VAL A 54 -47.96 -17.89 10.40
C VAL A 54 -47.07 -18.96 9.81
N LEU A 55 -46.19 -19.55 10.63
CA LEU A 55 -45.19 -20.50 10.19
C LEU A 55 -45.73 -21.93 10.00
N GLU A 56 -46.86 -22.28 10.63
CA GLU A 56 -47.55 -23.55 10.40
C GLU A 56 -47.88 -23.77 8.91
N LYS A 57 -48.14 -22.69 8.16
CA LYS A 57 -48.34 -22.74 6.70
C LYS A 57 -47.06 -22.97 5.90
N TYR A 58 -45.89 -22.83 6.53
CA TYR A 58 -44.58 -22.91 5.87
C TYR A 58 -43.63 -23.85 6.61
N PRO A 59 -43.94 -25.14 6.68
CA PRO A 59 -43.20 -26.11 7.50
C PRO A 59 -41.76 -26.34 7.08
N SER A 60 -41.39 -25.89 5.84
CA SER A 60 -40.02 -25.91 5.34
C SER A 60 -39.14 -24.78 5.88
N LEU A 61 -39.74 -23.75 6.53
CA LEU A 61 -39.06 -22.63 7.10
C LEU A 61 -38.76 -22.86 8.59
N ARG A 62 -37.50 -22.64 8.98
CA ARG A 62 -37.04 -22.78 10.37
C ARG A 62 -36.86 -21.41 11.00
N VAL A 63 -37.46 -21.15 12.15
CA VAL A 63 -37.20 -19.96 12.97
C VAL A 63 -35.79 -20.06 13.59
N ARG A 64 -34.99 -19.02 13.43
CA ARG A 64 -33.68 -18.90 14.05
C ARG A 64 -33.66 -17.99 15.26
N LYS A 65 -34.34 -16.84 15.16
CA LYS A 65 -34.42 -15.80 16.20
C LYS A 65 -35.77 -15.11 16.12
N VAL A 66 -36.26 -14.68 17.29
CA VAL A 66 -37.46 -13.85 17.43
C VAL A 66 -37.00 -12.46 17.90
N PHE A 67 -37.52 -11.44 17.26
CA PHE A 67 -37.29 -10.04 17.61
C PHE A 67 -38.58 -9.45 18.15
N SER A 68 -38.57 -8.87 19.33
CA SER A 68 -39.77 -8.33 20.00
C SER A 68 -39.58 -6.93 20.57
N HIS A 69 -38.34 -6.44 20.66
CA HIS A 69 -38.02 -5.14 21.24
C HIS A 69 -37.59 -4.12 20.14
N ALA A 70 -36.65 -4.51 19.29
CA ALA A 70 -36.16 -3.63 18.20
C ALA A 70 -37.03 -3.71 16.95
N LEU A 71 -37.62 -4.87 16.69
CA LEU A 71 -38.47 -5.14 15.52
C LEU A 71 -39.59 -6.10 15.90
N ASN A 72 -40.76 -5.98 15.26
CA ASN A 72 -41.77 -7.02 15.31
C ASN A 72 -41.53 -8.03 14.19
N GLY A 73 -40.71 -9.05 14.43
CA GLY A 73 -40.27 -9.94 13.37
C GLY A 73 -39.54 -11.19 13.83
N ILE A 74 -39.18 -12.01 12.85
CA ILE A 74 -38.46 -13.25 13.06
C ILE A 74 -37.33 -13.39 12.03
N SER A 75 -36.25 -14.05 12.41
CA SER A 75 -35.24 -14.57 11.47
C SER A 75 -35.60 -16.02 11.13
N ILE A 76 -35.70 -16.29 9.84
CA ILE A 76 -36.07 -17.61 9.30
C ILE A 76 -34.96 -18.14 8.38
N GLU A 77 -34.85 -19.44 8.28
CA GLU A 77 -33.96 -20.14 7.36
C GLU A 77 -34.80 -21.16 6.56
N GLY A 78 -34.62 -21.15 5.24
CA GLY A 78 -35.28 -22.08 4.34
C GLY A 78 -34.82 -21.94 2.90
N ARG A 79 -35.45 -22.71 2.00
CA ARG A 79 -35.15 -22.58 0.57
C ARG A 79 -35.67 -21.22 0.07
N ARG A 80 -34.94 -20.63 -0.86
CA ARG A 80 -35.28 -19.30 -1.41
C ARG A 80 -36.73 -19.24 -1.89
N LYS A 81 -37.22 -20.28 -2.60
CA LYS A 81 -38.60 -20.36 -3.08
C LYS A 81 -39.65 -20.29 -1.96
N ASP A 82 -39.37 -20.93 -0.80
CA ASP A 82 -40.31 -20.97 0.32
C ASP A 82 -40.31 -19.60 1.05
N VAL A 83 -39.14 -18.93 1.15
CA VAL A 83 -39.05 -17.57 1.68
C VAL A 83 -39.75 -16.56 0.76
N GLU A 84 -39.68 -16.71 -0.57
CA GLU A 84 -40.42 -15.87 -1.52
C GLU A 84 -41.93 -16.06 -1.44
N GLN A 85 -42.41 -17.27 -1.12
CA GLN A 85 -43.84 -17.52 -0.87
C GLN A 85 -44.32 -16.79 0.40
N LEU A 86 -43.51 -16.75 1.45
CA LEU A 86 -43.84 -16.02 2.66
C LEU A 86 -44.04 -14.52 2.44
N LYS A 87 -43.38 -13.91 1.43
CA LYS A 87 -43.61 -12.50 1.07
C LYS A 87 -45.04 -12.19 0.62
N LYS A 88 -45.78 -13.20 0.19
CA LYS A 88 -47.17 -13.06 -0.29
C LYS A 88 -48.20 -13.17 0.84
N ASP A 89 -47.82 -13.51 2.05
CA ASP A 89 -48.71 -13.62 3.20
C ASP A 89 -49.09 -12.20 3.68
N SER A 90 -50.39 -11.91 3.74
CA SER A 90 -50.91 -10.60 4.13
C SER A 90 -50.53 -10.13 5.53
N ARG A 91 -50.12 -11.06 6.40
CA ARG A 91 -49.67 -10.77 7.76
C ARG A 91 -48.21 -10.30 7.81
N ILE A 92 -47.47 -10.42 6.69
CA ILE A 92 -46.08 -10.08 6.60
C ILE A 92 -45.93 -8.69 5.97
N ALA A 93 -45.29 -7.78 6.69
CA ALA A 93 -44.99 -6.43 6.22
C ALA A 93 -43.85 -6.43 5.19
N SER A 94 -42.80 -7.20 5.47
CA SER A 94 -41.65 -7.35 4.56
C SER A 94 -40.86 -8.61 4.89
N VAL A 95 -40.19 -9.15 3.87
CA VAL A 95 -39.17 -10.20 4.05
C VAL A 95 -37.90 -9.72 3.33
N THR A 96 -36.83 -9.60 4.10
CA THR A 96 -35.52 -9.14 3.59
C THR A 96 -34.49 -10.23 3.84
N GLU A 97 -33.78 -10.62 2.82
CA GLU A 97 -32.68 -11.59 2.99
C GLU A 97 -31.63 -11.02 3.95
N SER A 98 -31.20 -11.85 4.90
CA SER A 98 -30.16 -11.48 5.87
C SER A 98 -28.84 -11.34 5.14
N THR A 99 -28.39 -10.13 4.99
CA THR A 99 -27.07 -9.82 4.44
C THR A 99 -26.00 -10.02 5.52
N LEU A 100 -24.84 -10.52 5.11
CA LEU A 100 -23.67 -10.57 5.97
C LEU A 100 -23.16 -9.14 6.16
N TYR A 101 -23.33 -8.59 7.33
CA TYR A 101 -22.61 -7.39 7.74
C TYR A 101 -21.21 -7.83 8.15
N GLN A 102 -20.28 -7.73 7.24
CA GLN A 102 -18.88 -7.68 7.58
C GLN A 102 -18.63 -6.31 8.20
N ALA A 103 -17.75 -6.25 9.22
CA ALA A 103 -17.17 -4.98 9.63
C ALA A 103 -16.39 -4.46 8.41
N ASP A 104 -17.07 -3.68 7.58
CA ASP A 104 -16.51 -3.08 6.40
C ASP A 104 -15.42 -2.13 6.85
N ILE A 105 -14.28 -2.23 6.19
CA ILE A 105 -13.11 -1.37 6.36
C ILE A 105 -13.39 -0.02 5.68
N ASP A 106 -14.57 0.52 5.83
CA ASP A 106 -14.88 1.94 5.56
C ASP A 106 -14.30 2.85 6.66
N ASN A 107 -13.38 2.29 7.48
CA ASN A 107 -12.81 2.98 8.63
C ASN A 107 -11.51 3.73 8.34
N SER A 108 -10.90 3.59 7.15
CA SER A 108 -9.60 4.22 6.88
C SER A 108 -9.70 5.74 6.80
N VAL A 109 -10.76 6.26 6.19
CA VAL A 109 -11.01 7.72 6.09
C VAL A 109 -11.38 8.32 7.43
N PRO A 110 -12.33 7.77 8.23
CA PRO A 110 -12.57 8.22 9.60
C PRO A 110 -11.34 8.12 10.49
N PHE A 111 -10.53 7.07 10.33
CA PHE A 111 -9.34 6.82 11.14
C PHE A 111 -8.26 7.90 11.00
N ILE A 112 -8.10 8.49 9.82
CA ILE A 112 -7.20 9.64 9.62
C ILE A 112 -7.86 10.99 9.93
N GLY A 113 -9.12 11.00 10.39
CA GLY A 113 -9.88 12.20 10.72
C GLY A 113 -10.64 12.83 9.56
N GLY A 114 -10.86 12.09 8.45
CA GLY A 114 -11.54 12.60 7.26
C GLY A 114 -13.00 13.02 7.53
N ASP A 115 -13.75 12.22 8.29
CA ASP A 115 -15.13 12.56 8.62
C ASP A 115 -15.25 13.78 9.54
N ALA A 116 -14.33 13.88 10.50
CA ALA A 116 -14.35 15.00 11.44
C ALA A 116 -14.00 16.34 10.75
N ILE A 117 -13.12 16.30 9.74
CA ILE A 117 -12.80 17.49 8.96
C ILE A 117 -13.99 17.98 8.11
N ARG A 118 -14.81 17.06 7.61
CA ARG A 118 -16.03 17.43 6.85
C ARG A 118 -17.07 18.18 7.68
N GLY A 119 -16.95 18.16 9.01
CA GLY A 119 -17.71 19.02 9.93
C GLY A 119 -17.19 20.45 10.03
N LEU A 120 -16.01 20.75 9.47
CA LEU A 120 -15.41 22.09 9.48
C LEU A 120 -15.78 22.86 8.22
N PHE A 121 -15.66 24.18 8.31
CA PHE A 121 -15.97 25.12 7.23
C PHE A 121 -14.74 25.96 6.89
N ASN A 122 -14.59 26.31 5.62
CA ASN A 122 -13.59 27.25 5.16
C ASN A 122 -14.03 28.71 5.43
N LYS A 123 -13.18 29.70 5.07
CA LYS A 123 -13.47 31.13 5.21
C LYS A 123 -14.69 31.61 4.41
N LYS A 124 -15.16 30.84 3.41
CA LYS A 124 -16.35 31.09 2.61
C LYS A 124 -17.61 30.41 3.16
N ASN A 125 -17.54 29.82 4.36
CA ASN A 125 -18.61 29.04 4.98
C ASN A 125 -19.03 27.80 4.17
N GLU A 126 -18.09 27.17 3.44
CA GLU A 126 -18.30 25.92 2.73
C GLU A 126 -17.68 24.76 3.52
N ARG A 127 -18.37 23.62 3.59
CA ARG A 127 -17.85 22.41 4.23
C ARG A 127 -16.59 21.92 3.53
N LEU A 128 -15.63 21.41 4.30
CA LEU A 128 -14.39 20.88 3.77
C LEU A 128 -14.62 19.47 3.20
N THR A 129 -14.84 19.42 1.90
CA THR A 129 -15.14 18.22 1.10
C THR A 129 -14.22 18.04 -0.10
N GLY A 130 -13.26 18.96 -0.29
CA GLY A 130 -12.38 19.02 -1.47
C GLY A 130 -12.95 19.83 -2.62
N ARG A 131 -14.14 20.46 -2.48
CA ARG A 131 -14.82 21.20 -3.53
C ARG A 131 -13.92 22.26 -4.16
N GLY A 132 -13.89 22.27 -5.51
CA GLY A 132 -13.12 23.24 -6.30
C GLY A 132 -11.62 22.97 -6.33
N VAL A 133 -11.15 21.83 -5.80
CA VAL A 133 -9.73 21.43 -5.85
C VAL A 133 -9.55 20.36 -6.90
N LYS A 134 -8.66 20.59 -7.86
CA LYS A 134 -8.33 19.67 -8.94
C LYS A 134 -7.29 18.65 -8.50
N VAL A 135 -7.60 17.38 -8.61
CA VAL A 135 -6.69 16.27 -8.29
C VAL A 135 -6.40 15.46 -9.54
N GLY A 136 -5.17 15.54 -10.03
CA GLY A 136 -4.67 14.69 -11.12
C GLY A 136 -4.29 13.31 -10.60
N ILE A 137 -4.65 12.26 -11.32
CA ILE A 137 -4.30 10.88 -11.02
C ILE A 137 -3.59 10.27 -12.23
N ILE A 138 -2.29 9.95 -12.08
CA ILE A 138 -1.52 9.24 -13.11
C ILE A 138 -1.50 7.77 -12.74
N ASP A 139 -2.22 6.94 -13.54
CA ASP A 139 -2.44 5.53 -13.21
C ASP A 139 -2.90 4.72 -14.45
N THR A 140 -3.64 3.63 -14.23
CA THR A 140 -4.17 2.70 -15.26
C THR A 140 -5.41 3.20 -15.99
N GLY A 141 -5.89 4.39 -15.69
CA GLY A 141 -7.18 4.93 -16.10
C GLY A 141 -8.19 4.94 -14.97
N ILE A 142 -9.41 5.39 -15.23
CA ILE A 142 -10.50 5.46 -14.25
C ILE A 142 -11.80 5.02 -14.89
N ASP A 143 -12.57 4.12 -14.26
CA ASP A 143 -13.97 3.92 -14.59
C ASP A 143 -14.80 5.11 -14.10
N TYR A 144 -14.80 6.18 -14.88
CA TYR A 144 -15.53 7.41 -14.56
C TYR A 144 -17.05 7.24 -14.66
N GLN A 145 -17.55 6.12 -15.21
CA GLN A 145 -18.97 5.77 -15.22
C GLN A 145 -19.41 5.13 -13.88
N HIS A 146 -18.47 4.73 -13.04
CA HIS A 146 -18.77 4.20 -11.71
C HIS A 146 -19.63 5.18 -10.91
N ARG A 147 -20.75 4.69 -10.32
CA ARG A 147 -21.75 5.53 -9.63
C ARG A 147 -21.18 6.44 -8.55
N ASP A 148 -20.10 6.05 -7.89
CA ASP A 148 -19.45 6.82 -6.82
C ASP A 148 -18.38 7.79 -7.36
N LEU A 149 -17.99 7.70 -8.65
CA LEU A 149 -16.95 8.55 -9.26
C LEU A 149 -17.46 9.55 -10.29
N ARG A 150 -18.59 9.25 -10.93
CA ARG A 150 -19.13 10.06 -12.04
C ARG A 150 -19.35 11.54 -11.72
N ARG A 151 -19.56 11.90 -10.46
CA ARG A 151 -19.72 13.29 -10.02
C ARG A 151 -18.39 14.00 -9.84
N SER A 152 -17.36 13.25 -9.40
CA SER A 152 -16.03 13.79 -9.10
C SER A 152 -15.16 13.90 -10.36
N TYR A 153 -15.35 13.02 -11.36
CA TYR A 153 -14.59 13.04 -12.60
C TYR A 153 -14.93 14.27 -13.44
N LYS A 154 -13.91 14.97 -13.96
CA LYS A 154 -14.03 16.20 -14.76
C LYS A 154 -13.32 16.15 -16.10
N GLY A 155 -12.38 15.23 -16.29
CA GLY A 155 -11.64 15.11 -17.52
C GLY A 155 -10.31 14.37 -17.35
N GLY A 156 -9.45 14.52 -18.30
CA GLY A 156 -8.13 13.89 -18.32
C GLY A 156 -7.72 13.51 -19.74
N TYR A 157 -6.76 12.60 -19.86
CA TYR A 157 -6.24 12.17 -21.15
C TYR A 157 -5.67 10.74 -21.07
N ASP A 158 -5.82 10.00 -22.16
CA ASP A 158 -5.22 8.71 -22.36
C ASP A 158 -3.88 8.83 -23.10
N ILE A 159 -2.77 8.68 -22.38
CA ILE A 159 -1.43 8.70 -22.95
C ILE A 159 -1.09 7.37 -23.64
N VAL A 160 -1.80 6.30 -23.30
CA VAL A 160 -1.55 4.97 -23.89
C VAL A 160 -2.10 4.88 -25.30
N ASP A 161 -3.35 5.32 -25.49
CA ASP A 161 -4.09 5.23 -26.75
C ASP A 161 -4.17 6.59 -27.49
N HIS A 162 -3.63 7.67 -26.88
CA HIS A 162 -3.51 9.02 -27.44
C HIS A 162 -4.87 9.70 -27.72
N ASP A 163 -5.84 9.52 -26.80
CA ASP A 163 -7.17 10.13 -26.91
C ASP A 163 -7.65 10.80 -25.61
N SER A 164 -8.90 11.22 -25.56
CA SER A 164 -9.51 11.88 -24.40
C SER A 164 -10.31 10.94 -23.50
N ASP A 165 -10.20 9.62 -23.69
CA ASP A 165 -10.94 8.59 -22.93
C ASP A 165 -10.03 7.79 -21.99
N PRO A 166 -9.64 8.31 -20.82
CA PRO A 166 -8.76 7.64 -19.88
C PRO A 166 -9.48 6.53 -19.09
N MET A 167 -10.27 5.71 -19.76
CA MET A 167 -10.97 4.58 -19.18
C MET A 167 -9.99 3.45 -18.84
N GLU A 168 -10.29 2.68 -17.79
CA GLU A 168 -9.57 1.44 -17.49
C GLU A 168 -9.60 0.45 -18.67
N THR A 169 -8.51 -0.27 -18.88
CA THR A 169 -8.43 -1.32 -19.91
C THR A 169 -9.47 -2.40 -19.65
N LYS A 170 -10.25 -2.74 -20.69
CA LYS A 170 -11.27 -3.80 -20.67
C LYS A 170 -10.75 -5.10 -21.33
N GLY A 171 -11.39 -6.23 -21.07
CA GLY A 171 -11.08 -7.51 -21.72
C GLY A 171 -9.80 -8.17 -21.20
N LYS A 172 -8.96 -8.69 -22.11
CA LYS A 172 -7.69 -9.34 -21.77
C LYS A 172 -6.71 -8.31 -21.16
N ASN A 173 -6.08 -8.64 -20.04
CA ASN A 173 -5.20 -7.74 -19.28
C ASN A 173 -5.93 -6.49 -18.74
N LYS A 174 -7.21 -6.65 -18.35
CA LYS A 174 -8.01 -5.60 -17.73
C LYS A 174 -7.30 -4.96 -16.54
N THR A 175 -7.56 -3.66 -16.34
CA THR A 175 -7.04 -2.87 -15.22
C THR A 175 -8.16 -2.40 -14.31
N LEU A 176 -7.81 -1.97 -13.10
CA LEU A 176 -8.75 -1.50 -12.09
C LEU A 176 -8.11 -0.55 -11.07
N HIS A 177 -6.79 -0.41 -11.12
CA HIS A 177 -6.01 0.19 -10.05
C HIS A 177 -6.28 1.70 -9.92
N GLY A 178 -6.31 2.45 -11.02
CA GLY A 178 -6.60 3.88 -11.00
C GLY A 178 -8.03 4.19 -10.53
N THR A 179 -9.00 3.33 -10.87
CA THR A 179 -10.37 3.44 -10.34
C THR A 179 -10.39 3.26 -8.81
N HIS A 180 -9.58 2.32 -8.29
CA HIS A 180 -9.47 2.11 -6.85
C HIS A 180 -8.84 3.31 -6.15
N VAL A 181 -7.77 3.85 -6.71
CA VAL A 181 -7.08 5.06 -6.25
C VAL A 181 -8.03 6.27 -6.24
N ALA A 182 -8.77 6.48 -7.32
CA ALA A 182 -9.75 7.56 -7.43
C ALA A 182 -10.84 7.49 -6.35
N GLY A 183 -11.31 6.28 -6.03
CA GLY A 183 -12.31 6.07 -4.99
C GLY A 183 -11.82 6.44 -3.60
N ILE A 184 -10.58 6.15 -3.26
CA ILE A 184 -9.99 6.57 -1.97
C ILE A 184 -9.93 8.09 -1.87
N ILE A 185 -9.59 8.77 -2.96
CA ILE A 185 -9.52 10.24 -3.00
C ILE A 185 -10.93 10.84 -2.92
N ALA A 186 -11.83 10.46 -3.84
CA ALA A 186 -13.02 11.25 -4.14
C ALA A 186 -14.30 10.44 -4.45
N ALA A 187 -14.42 9.20 -3.99
CA ALA A 187 -15.71 8.51 -4.06
C ALA A 187 -16.79 9.34 -3.36
N ASN A 188 -17.95 9.50 -4.01
CA ASN A 188 -19.08 10.30 -3.53
C ASN A 188 -20.42 9.60 -3.79
N GLY A 189 -20.64 8.49 -3.10
CA GLY A 189 -21.84 7.67 -3.23
C GLY A 189 -21.96 6.68 -2.06
N LYS A 190 -21.96 5.39 -2.36
CA LYS A 190 -21.98 4.33 -1.34
C LYS A 190 -20.71 4.37 -0.49
N LEU A 191 -19.54 4.52 -1.12
CA LEU A 191 -18.31 4.87 -0.45
C LEU A 191 -18.12 6.38 -0.44
N ARG A 192 -17.38 6.86 0.56
CA ARG A 192 -16.94 8.24 0.64
C ARG A 192 -15.43 8.30 0.77
N GLY A 193 -14.78 8.83 -0.25
CA GLY A 193 -13.35 9.12 -0.27
C GLY A 193 -12.97 10.19 0.76
N VAL A 194 -11.69 10.50 0.86
CA VAL A 194 -11.19 11.53 1.80
C VAL A 194 -11.75 12.90 1.44
N ALA A 195 -11.76 13.26 0.16
CA ALA A 195 -12.24 14.54 -0.40
C ALA A 195 -13.34 14.29 -1.46
N PRO A 196 -14.57 13.94 -1.05
CA PRO A 196 -15.61 13.42 -1.94
C PRO A 196 -16.13 14.40 -3.00
N GLU A 197 -15.86 15.70 -2.87
CA GLU A 197 -16.22 16.71 -3.85
C GLU A 197 -15.01 17.31 -4.60
N ALA A 198 -13.82 16.68 -4.47
CA ALA A 198 -12.66 17.04 -5.29
C ALA A 198 -12.90 16.71 -6.77
N GLU A 199 -12.31 17.49 -7.65
CA GLU A 199 -12.40 17.36 -9.10
C GLU A 199 -11.30 16.45 -9.61
N ILE A 200 -11.64 15.27 -10.11
CA ILE A 200 -10.68 14.26 -10.58
C ILE A 200 -10.37 14.46 -12.05
N TYR A 201 -9.08 14.57 -12.37
CA TYR A 201 -8.50 14.53 -13.71
C TYR A 201 -7.67 13.25 -13.85
N ALA A 202 -8.02 12.39 -14.80
CA ALA A 202 -7.39 11.09 -15.01
C ALA A 202 -6.37 11.15 -16.15
N TYR A 203 -5.15 10.67 -15.91
CA TYR A 203 -4.11 10.53 -16.92
C TYR A 203 -3.72 9.06 -17.00
N ARG A 204 -4.23 8.35 -18.01
CA ARG A 204 -3.91 6.94 -18.21
C ARG A 204 -2.53 6.80 -18.84
N ALA A 205 -1.53 6.54 -18.01
CA ALA A 205 -0.13 6.34 -18.42
C ALA A 205 0.30 4.87 -18.32
N LEU A 206 -0.47 4.04 -17.60
CA LEU A 206 -0.27 2.61 -17.46
C LEU A 206 -1.31 1.87 -18.30
N GLY A 207 -0.85 1.11 -19.29
CA GLY A 207 -1.70 0.38 -20.24
C GLY A 207 -2.17 -0.98 -19.74
N PRO A 208 -2.54 -1.88 -20.67
CA PRO A 208 -2.98 -3.23 -20.36
C PRO A 208 -2.00 -3.98 -19.46
N GLY A 209 -2.51 -4.61 -18.38
CA GLY A 209 -1.68 -5.26 -17.36
C GLY A 209 -1.03 -4.30 -16.35
N GLY A 210 -1.34 -3.00 -16.40
CA GLY A 210 -0.93 -2.03 -15.37
C GLY A 210 0.52 -1.55 -15.49
N SER A 211 1.12 -1.56 -16.68
CA SER A 211 2.49 -1.11 -16.91
C SER A 211 2.59 0.05 -17.90
N GLY A 212 3.60 0.90 -17.73
CA GLY A 212 3.88 2.05 -18.59
C GLY A 212 5.36 2.43 -18.58
N THR A 213 5.78 3.16 -19.61
CA THR A 213 7.17 3.63 -19.72
C THR A 213 7.37 4.94 -18.96
N THR A 214 8.62 5.25 -18.63
CA THR A 214 9.01 6.55 -18.07
C THR A 214 8.50 7.70 -18.94
N GLU A 215 8.59 7.58 -20.25
CA GLU A 215 8.12 8.58 -21.21
C GLU A 215 6.62 8.88 -21.04
N LYS A 216 5.76 7.85 -21.00
CA LYS A 216 4.31 8.01 -20.80
C LYS A 216 3.99 8.69 -19.47
N VAL A 217 4.68 8.32 -18.41
CA VAL A 217 4.49 8.96 -17.09
C VAL A 217 4.92 10.43 -17.12
N LEU A 218 6.04 10.74 -17.79
CA LEU A 218 6.47 12.14 -17.97
C LEU A 218 5.47 12.96 -18.78
N GLN A 219 4.93 12.41 -19.87
CA GLN A 219 3.87 13.06 -20.66
C GLN A 219 2.63 13.33 -19.79
N ALA A 220 2.23 12.37 -18.95
CA ALA A 220 1.12 12.56 -18.01
C ALA A 220 1.39 13.68 -17.00
N ILE A 221 2.62 13.81 -16.49
CA ILE A 221 3.00 14.91 -15.58
C ILE A 221 2.92 16.25 -16.33
N GLU A 222 3.42 16.34 -17.56
CA GLU A 222 3.33 17.56 -18.39
C GLU A 222 1.86 17.98 -18.61
N MET A 223 0.98 17.03 -18.90
CA MET A 223 -0.44 17.32 -19.07
C MET A 223 -1.10 17.79 -17.77
N ALA A 224 -0.80 17.16 -16.66
CA ALA A 224 -1.30 17.57 -15.35
C ALA A 224 -0.86 19.00 -14.99
N ILE A 225 0.40 19.37 -15.33
CA ILE A 225 0.90 20.75 -15.15
C ILE A 225 0.12 21.72 -16.06
N LYS A 226 -0.11 21.36 -17.34
CA LYS A 226 -0.88 22.16 -18.30
C LYS A 226 -2.33 22.37 -17.85
N ASP A 227 -2.97 21.35 -17.27
CA ASP A 227 -4.33 21.41 -16.74
C ASP A 227 -4.42 22.14 -15.40
N LYS A 228 -3.25 22.53 -14.85
CA LYS A 228 -3.14 23.28 -13.58
C LYS A 228 -3.86 22.54 -12.44
N VAL A 229 -3.53 21.25 -12.26
CA VAL A 229 -4.05 20.52 -11.11
C VAL A 229 -3.43 21.05 -9.81
N ASP A 230 -4.18 21.07 -8.71
CA ASP A 230 -3.70 21.52 -7.40
C ASP A 230 -2.90 20.43 -6.69
N VAL A 231 -3.33 19.18 -6.88
CA VAL A 231 -2.74 17.98 -6.29
C VAL A 231 -2.50 16.96 -7.39
N LEU A 232 -1.36 16.27 -7.34
CA LEU A 232 -1.02 15.21 -8.29
C LEU A 232 -0.67 13.93 -7.55
N ASN A 233 -1.42 12.84 -7.81
CA ASN A 233 -1.22 11.52 -7.22
C ASN A 233 -0.53 10.57 -8.19
N LEU A 234 0.58 9.95 -7.75
CA LEU A 234 1.25 8.86 -8.44
C LEU A 234 1.32 7.63 -7.52
N SER A 235 0.38 6.72 -7.73
CA SER A 235 0.35 5.42 -7.02
C SER A 235 1.13 4.36 -7.78
N LEU A 236 2.29 4.73 -8.33
CA LEU A 236 3.16 3.91 -9.16
C LEU A 236 4.63 4.14 -8.79
N GLY A 237 5.53 3.30 -9.27
CA GLY A 237 6.96 3.47 -9.06
C GLY A 237 7.78 2.27 -9.54
N ASN A 238 9.09 2.42 -9.47
CA ASN A 238 10.06 1.35 -9.69
C ASN A 238 10.84 1.03 -8.40
N SER A 239 11.71 0.03 -8.43
CA SER A 239 12.50 -0.39 -7.26
C SER A 239 13.85 0.34 -7.12
N VAL A 240 14.15 1.33 -7.96
CA VAL A 240 15.44 2.04 -7.93
C VAL A 240 15.39 3.18 -6.93
N ASN A 241 16.20 3.10 -5.90
CA ASN A 241 16.33 4.13 -4.87
C ASN A 241 17.29 5.24 -5.34
N GLY A 242 16.84 6.02 -6.33
CA GLY A 242 17.58 7.14 -6.93
C GLY A 242 16.75 8.42 -6.93
N PRO A 243 17.25 9.53 -6.33
CA PRO A 243 16.51 10.79 -6.31
C PRO A 243 16.62 11.57 -7.63
N ASP A 244 17.55 11.21 -8.48
CA ASP A 244 17.94 11.86 -9.73
C ASP A 244 17.35 11.16 -10.98
N LEU A 245 16.39 10.25 -10.78
CA LEU A 245 15.67 9.65 -11.89
C LEU A 245 14.64 10.62 -12.49
N PRO A 246 14.37 10.55 -13.81
CA PRO A 246 13.57 11.54 -14.53
C PRO A 246 12.22 11.84 -13.91
N ILE A 247 11.48 10.81 -13.47
CA ILE A 247 10.14 11.01 -12.87
C ILE A 247 10.26 11.74 -11.52
N SER A 248 11.26 11.42 -10.69
CA SER A 248 11.48 12.10 -9.41
C SER A 248 11.81 13.60 -9.63
N LEU A 249 12.64 13.91 -10.64
CA LEU A 249 12.97 15.29 -11.00
C LEU A 249 11.77 16.04 -11.58
N ALA A 250 10.93 15.38 -12.38
CA ALA A 250 9.70 15.97 -12.91
C ALA A 250 8.72 16.33 -11.79
N LEU A 251 8.59 15.49 -10.77
CA LEU A 251 7.77 15.82 -9.59
C LEU A 251 8.36 16.98 -8.81
N ASP A 252 9.68 17.04 -8.62
CA ASP A 252 10.33 18.18 -7.97
C ASP A 252 10.05 19.49 -8.72
N ARG A 253 9.99 19.45 -10.06
CA ARG A 253 9.62 20.58 -10.91
C ARG A 253 8.14 20.94 -10.77
N ALA A 254 7.23 19.96 -10.77
CA ALA A 254 5.79 20.18 -10.57
C ALA A 254 5.51 20.85 -9.21
N VAL A 255 6.21 20.41 -8.15
CA VAL A 255 6.13 21.05 -6.82
C VAL A 255 6.63 22.49 -6.88
N ALA A 256 7.73 22.77 -7.61
CA ALA A 256 8.22 24.12 -7.80
C ALA A 256 7.25 25.05 -8.54
N LEU A 257 6.34 24.48 -9.35
CA LEU A 257 5.26 25.18 -10.05
C LEU A 257 3.98 25.32 -9.21
N GLY A 258 3.98 24.88 -7.96
CA GLY A 258 2.87 25.05 -7.02
C GLY A 258 1.93 23.84 -6.90
N ILE A 259 2.21 22.73 -7.57
CA ILE A 259 1.40 21.50 -7.50
C ILE A 259 1.83 20.65 -6.31
N THR A 260 0.91 20.24 -5.45
CA THR A 260 1.21 19.33 -4.35
C THR A 260 1.29 17.89 -4.87
N CYS A 261 2.51 17.38 -5.07
CA CYS A 261 2.74 16.03 -5.59
C CYS A 261 2.82 15.01 -4.46
N VAL A 262 2.13 13.89 -4.63
CA VAL A 262 2.08 12.76 -3.70
C VAL A 262 2.45 11.47 -4.45
N ALA A 263 3.40 10.72 -3.91
CA ALA A 263 3.87 9.49 -4.52
C ALA A 263 3.88 8.33 -3.49
N SER A 264 3.52 7.14 -3.93
CA SER A 264 3.74 5.92 -3.14
C SER A 264 5.24 5.67 -2.98
N ASN A 265 5.67 5.16 -1.82
CA ASN A 265 7.09 4.90 -1.57
C ASN A 265 7.56 3.52 -2.05
N GLY A 266 6.62 2.64 -2.49
CA GLY A 266 6.91 1.29 -2.95
C GLY A 266 6.53 0.18 -1.97
N ASN A 267 6.52 -1.06 -2.47
CA ASN A 267 6.05 -2.25 -1.75
C ASN A 267 7.16 -3.31 -1.57
N SER A 268 8.42 -2.89 -1.51
CA SER A 268 9.61 -3.75 -1.43
C SER A 268 10.22 -3.85 -0.02
N GLY A 269 9.48 -3.44 1.03
CA GLY A 269 9.90 -3.59 2.42
C GLY A 269 10.04 -5.07 2.84
N PRO A 270 10.54 -5.34 4.05
CA PRO A 270 10.80 -4.41 5.14
C PRO A 270 12.24 -3.87 5.22
N ASP A 271 13.09 -4.17 4.27
CA ASP A 271 14.51 -3.79 4.31
C ASP A 271 14.73 -2.30 4.03
N MET A 272 15.84 -1.74 4.55
CA MET A 272 16.29 -0.38 4.22
C MET A 272 16.63 -0.27 2.73
N TRP A 273 16.61 0.97 2.20
CA TRP A 273 16.99 1.30 0.82
C TRP A 273 16.01 0.81 -0.25
N THR A 274 14.80 0.42 0.16
CA THR A 274 13.78 -0.15 -0.74
C THR A 274 12.80 0.87 -1.30
N VAL A 275 12.84 2.13 -0.85
CA VAL A 275 12.05 3.21 -1.46
C VAL A 275 12.49 3.40 -2.92
N GLY A 276 11.54 3.39 -3.83
CA GLY A 276 11.77 3.54 -5.26
C GLY A 276 11.33 4.89 -5.81
N SER A 277 11.80 5.23 -7.02
CA SER A 277 11.34 6.41 -7.76
C SER A 277 9.89 6.19 -8.25
N PRO A 278 8.97 7.21 -8.14
CA PRO A 278 9.21 8.59 -7.74
C PRO A 278 9.09 8.90 -6.23
N GLY A 279 8.89 7.90 -5.37
CA GLY A 279 8.87 8.09 -3.91
C GLY A 279 10.19 8.67 -3.36
N THR A 280 11.27 8.63 -4.13
CA THR A 280 12.58 9.24 -3.83
C THR A 280 12.66 10.73 -4.16
N SER A 281 11.64 11.34 -4.78
CA SER A 281 11.59 12.77 -5.08
C SER A 281 11.91 13.61 -3.83
N SER A 282 12.70 14.65 -4.00
CA SER A 282 13.14 15.51 -2.89
C SER A 282 12.01 16.37 -2.34
N ARG A 283 11.06 16.79 -3.18
CA ARG A 283 10.02 17.77 -2.83
C ARG A 283 8.64 17.12 -2.68
N ALA A 284 8.29 16.10 -3.48
CA ALA A 284 7.02 15.42 -3.37
C ALA A 284 6.84 14.75 -1.99
N ILE A 285 5.59 14.52 -1.60
CA ILE A 285 5.23 13.78 -0.38
C ILE A 285 5.27 12.30 -0.70
N SER A 286 6.25 11.60 -0.14
CA SER A 286 6.37 10.13 -0.25
C SER A 286 5.60 9.46 0.86
N VAL A 287 4.74 8.49 0.51
CA VAL A 287 3.78 7.90 1.44
C VAL A 287 4.02 6.41 1.64
N GLY A 288 4.27 6.03 2.89
CA GLY A 288 4.33 4.64 3.32
C GLY A 288 2.97 4.11 3.77
N ALA A 289 2.85 2.79 3.90
CA ALA A 289 1.62 2.13 4.30
C ALA A 289 1.62 1.73 5.77
N SER A 290 0.53 2.06 6.50
CA SER A 290 0.22 1.50 7.82
C SER A 290 -0.99 0.57 7.77
N THR A 291 -1.12 -0.26 8.81
CA THR A 291 -2.31 -1.09 9.03
C THR A 291 -3.28 -0.33 9.92
N PRO A 292 -4.50 0.01 9.45
CA PRO A 292 -5.48 0.60 10.36
C PRO A 292 -5.78 -0.37 11.51
N PRO A 293 -6.17 0.13 12.71
CA PRO A 293 -6.59 -0.72 13.79
C PRO A 293 -7.76 -1.60 13.35
N ALA A 294 -7.62 -2.90 13.50
CA ALA A 294 -8.65 -3.86 13.11
C ALA A 294 -8.78 -4.96 14.14
N LYS A 295 -9.98 -5.51 14.29
CA LYS A 295 -10.14 -6.79 15.00
C LYS A 295 -9.73 -7.89 14.03
N LYS A 296 -8.66 -8.59 14.34
CA LYS A 296 -8.18 -9.73 13.54
C LYS A 296 -8.46 -11.06 14.24
N PRO A 297 -8.75 -12.10 13.47
CA PRO A 297 -8.89 -13.44 14.04
C PRO A 297 -7.51 -14.00 14.43
N TYR A 298 -7.48 -14.57 15.61
CA TYR A 298 -6.36 -15.35 16.12
C TYR A 298 -6.82 -16.75 16.45
N ILE A 299 -6.04 -17.74 16.17
CA ILE A 299 -6.24 -19.05 16.74
C ILE A 299 -5.47 -19.16 18.07
N THR A 300 -6.10 -19.75 19.07
CA THR A 300 -5.46 -20.09 20.34
C THR A 300 -5.32 -21.61 20.44
N THR A 301 -4.19 -22.05 20.97
CA THR A 301 -3.88 -23.47 21.19
C THR A 301 -3.73 -23.72 22.69
N GLY A 302 -4.23 -24.88 23.17
CA GLY A 302 -4.08 -25.33 24.56
C GLY A 302 -5.20 -24.94 25.53
N LEU A 303 -5.34 -25.72 26.58
CA LEU A 303 -6.20 -25.52 27.74
C LEU A 303 -5.31 -25.05 28.91
N GLY A 304 -5.63 -23.92 29.54
CA GLY A 304 -4.89 -23.42 30.71
C GLY A 304 -3.89 -22.29 30.43
N GLY A 305 -2.95 -22.03 31.33
CA GLY A 305 -2.06 -20.84 31.34
C GLY A 305 -1.02 -20.70 30.22
N GLY A 306 -0.89 -21.70 29.35
CA GLY A 306 0.08 -21.71 28.24
C GLY A 306 -0.53 -21.38 26.87
N ARG A 307 -1.65 -20.64 26.81
CA ARG A 307 -2.34 -20.31 25.54
C ARG A 307 -1.45 -19.45 24.62
N LYS A 308 -0.96 -20.03 23.54
CA LYS A 308 -0.34 -19.27 22.44
C LYS A 308 -1.43 -18.76 21.50
N SER A 309 -1.37 -17.48 21.15
CA SER A 309 -2.25 -16.87 20.16
C SER A 309 -1.50 -16.62 18.86
N ILE A 310 -2.00 -17.15 17.76
CA ILE A 310 -1.40 -17.09 16.43
C ILE A 310 -2.33 -16.28 15.54
N PRO A 311 -1.88 -15.18 14.92
CA PRO A 311 -2.68 -14.42 13.98
C PRO A 311 -2.97 -15.25 12.74
N ILE A 312 -4.20 -15.17 12.24
CA ILE A 312 -4.57 -15.76 10.96
C ILE A 312 -5.16 -14.69 10.05
N TYR A 313 -4.97 -14.86 8.74
CA TYR A 313 -5.41 -13.90 7.73
C TYR A 313 -6.44 -14.60 6.83
N PRO A 314 -7.74 -14.27 6.93
CA PRO A 314 -8.78 -14.86 6.09
C PRO A 314 -8.45 -14.71 4.61
N ILE A 315 -8.65 -15.77 3.82
CA ILE A 315 -8.47 -15.76 2.38
C ILE A 315 -9.67 -15.08 1.74
N SER A 316 -9.43 -14.02 0.97
CA SER A 316 -10.47 -13.33 0.22
C SER A 316 -11.15 -14.28 -0.77
N GLY A 317 -12.49 -14.28 -0.80
CA GLY A 317 -13.28 -15.20 -1.63
C GLY A 317 -13.64 -16.53 -0.96
N SER A 318 -13.03 -16.90 0.20
CA SER A 318 -13.48 -18.04 1.00
C SER A 318 -14.69 -17.70 1.85
N LYS A 319 -15.36 -18.70 2.46
CA LYS A 319 -16.34 -18.41 3.52
C LYS A 319 -15.67 -17.65 4.67
N PRO A 320 -16.38 -16.70 5.33
CA PRO A 320 -15.82 -15.93 6.44
C PRO A 320 -15.34 -16.83 7.58
N TRP A 321 -14.16 -16.50 8.09
CA TRP A 321 -13.64 -17.11 9.32
C TRP A 321 -14.23 -16.39 10.52
N LEU A 322 -15.23 -17.00 11.17
CA LEU A 322 -16.02 -16.35 12.23
C LEU A 322 -15.31 -16.32 13.59
N ALA A 323 -15.65 -15.35 14.42
CA ALA A 323 -15.34 -15.36 15.84
C ALA A 323 -15.91 -16.62 16.53
N ASN A 324 -15.20 -17.14 17.52
CA ASN A 324 -15.57 -18.35 18.28
C ASN A 324 -15.62 -19.65 17.45
N TYR A 325 -15.02 -19.68 16.27
CA TYR A 325 -14.87 -20.90 15.51
C TYR A 325 -13.85 -21.83 16.19
N SER A 326 -14.20 -23.09 16.37
CA SER A 326 -13.39 -24.06 17.12
C SER A 326 -13.40 -25.41 16.46
N GLY A 327 -12.30 -26.14 16.53
CA GLY A 327 -12.23 -27.49 15.98
C GLY A 327 -10.92 -28.21 16.26
N ARG A 328 -10.93 -29.52 16.02
CA ARG A 328 -9.72 -30.34 16.03
C ARG A 328 -8.84 -29.98 14.83
N LEU A 329 -7.54 -29.83 15.07
CA LEU A 329 -6.55 -29.58 14.02
C LEU A 329 -5.93 -30.87 13.54
N ILE A 330 -5.79 -31.06 12.23
CA ILE A 330 -5.05 -32.15 11.61
C ILE A 330 -4.07 -31.62 10.56
N ASP A 331 -2.99 -32.35 10.36
CA ASP A 331 -2.05 -32.10 9.26
C ASP A 331 -2.60 -32.69 7.95
N GLY A 332 -2.72 -31.88 6.92
CA GLY A 332 -3.15 -32.22 5.58
C GLY A 332 -2.03 -32.10 4.54
N ASP A 333 -0.78 -31.96 4.98
CA ASP A 333 0.43 -31.80 4.17
C ASP A 333 0.29 -30.68 3.13
N ILE A 334 0.18 -30.97 1.83
CA ILE A 334 -0.03 -29.97 0.77
C ILE A 334 -1.50 -29.87 0.30
N GLY A 335 -2.40 -30.67 0.87
CA GLY A 335 -3.85 -30.60 0.60
C GLY A 335 -4.31 -31.40 -0.59
N LEU A 336 -3.60 -32.46 -0.98
CA LEU A 336 -4.07 -33.43 -2.00
C LEU A 336 -5.17 -34.32 -1.42
N PRO A 337 -6.12 -34.81 -2.24
CA PRO A 337 -7.25 -35.64 -1.78
C PRO A 337 -6.84 -36.83 -0.92
N GLY A 338 -5.75 -37.52 -1.28
CA GLY A 338 -5.22 -38.70 -0.55
C GLY A 338 -4.71 -38.36 0.86
N GLN A 339 -4.31 -37.11 1.09
CA GLN A 339 -3.79 -36.60 2.38
C GLN A 339 -4.89 -36.13 3.34
N LEU A 340 -6.13 -35.99 2.84
CA LEU A 340 -7.27 -35.41 3.54
C LEU A 340 -8.29 -36.43 4.04
N LYS A 341 -8.00 -37.74 3.98
CA LYS A 341 -8.93 -38.83 4.36
C LYS A 341 -9.53 -38.70 5.77
N LYS A 342 -8.81 -38.02 6.71
CA LYS A 342 -9.26 -37.81 8.10
C LYS A 342 -9.84 -36.41 8.36
N ALA A 343 -10.16 -35.64 7.31
CA ALA A 343 -10.51 -34.23 7.41
C ALA A 343 -11.95 -33.94 7.89
N LYS A 344 -12.86 -34.93 7.81
CA LYS A 344 -14.29 -34.74 8.13
C LYS A 344 -14.49 -34.09 9.50
N ASN A 345 -15.20 -32.95 9.52
CA ASN A 345 -15.51 -32.12 10.69
C ASN A 345 -14.27 -31.61 11.45
N LYS A 346 -13.12 -31.46 10.77
CA LYS A 346 -11.87 -30.96 11.38
C LYS A 346 -11.33 -29.75 10.62
N ILE A 347 -10.47 -29.01 11.27
CA ILE A 347 -9.68 -27.94 10.65
C ILE A 347 -8.40 -28.57 10.11
N VAL A 348 -8.10 -28.32 8.81
CA VAL A 348 -6.95 -28.91 8.16
C VAL A 348 -5.85 -27.88 8.04
N LEU A 349 -4.63 -28.21 8.46
CA LEU A 349 -3.43 -27.41 8.26
C LEU A 349 -2.71 -27.92 7.00
N VAL A 350 -2.50 -27.04 6.02
CA VAL A 350 -1.84 -27.39 4.75
C VAL A 350 -0.72 -26.40 4.42
N LYS A 351 0.32 -26.90 3.75
CA LYS A 351 1.45 -26.08 3.30
C LYS A 351 1.14 -25.39 1.97
N ARG A 352 1.57 -24.13 1.80
CA ARG A 352 1.54 -23.42 0.51
C ARG A 352 2.43 -24.12 -0.51
N GLY A 353 2.07 -24.03 -1.81
CA GLY A 353 2.83 -24.56 -2.94
C GLY A 353 2.19 -25.76 -3.61
N ARG A 354 2.70 -26.14 -4.77
CA ARG A 354 2.31 -27.23 -5.69
C ARG A 354 0.92 -27.10 -6.32
N ILE A 355 -0.14 -26.82 -5.56
CA ILE A 355 -1.51 -26.62 -6.06
C ILE A 355 -2.05 -25.28 -5.56
N SER A 356 -3.02 -24.72 -6.28
CA SER A 356 -3.61 -23.41 -6.00
C SER A 356 -4.37 -23.36 -4.67
N PHE A 357 -4.63 -22.16 -4.14
CA PHE A 357 -5.45 -22.02 -2.93
C PHE A 357 -6.88 -22.52 -3.15
N ALA A 358 -7.44 -22.25 -4.33
CA ALA A 358 -8.77 -22.74 -4.70
C ALA A 358 -8.85 -24.27 -4.64
N GLU A 359 -7.87 -24.96 -5.20
CA GLU A 359 -7.80 -26.43 -5.14
C GLU A 359 -7.63 -26.96 -3.72
N LYS A 360 -6.78 -26.32 -2.89
CA LYS A 360 -6.61 -26.71 -1.48
C LYS A 360 -7.94 -26.60 -0.71
N ILE A 361 -8.67 -25.50 -0.92
CA ILE A 361 -9.96 -25.27 -0.27
C ILE A 361 -11.00 -26.25 -0.78
N ALA A 362 -11.09 -26.47 -2.09
CA ALA A 362 -12.04 -27.43 -2.70
C ALA A 362 -11.77 -28.87 -2.25
N ASN A 363 -10.51 -29.31 -2.25
CA ASN A 363 -10.14 -30.65 -1.78
C ASN A 363 -10.48 -30.86 -0.30
N ALA A 364 -10.22 -29.85 0.55
CA ALA A 364 -10.57 -29.88 1.95
C ALA A 364 -12.12 -29.91 2.16
N ALA A 365 -12.86 -29.13 1.38
CA ALA A 365 -14.33 -29.14 1.42
C ALA A 365 -14.89 -30.50 0.98
N LYS A 366 -14.41 -31.06 -0.13
CA LYS A 366 -14.82 -32.42 -0.59
C LYS A 366 -14.51 -33.50 0.42
N ALA A 367 -13.42 -33.37 1.17
CA ALA A 367 -13.08 -34.26 2.28
C ALA A 367 -13.90 -34.02 3.56
N GLY A 368 -14.84 -33.06 3.54
CA GLY A 368 -15.71 -32.71 4.67
C GLY A 368 -15.01 -31.93 5.78
N ALA A 369 -13.91 -31.28 5.49
CA ALA A 369 -13.25 -30.40 6.45
C ALA A 369 -14.16 -29.23 6.85
N SER A 370 -14.06 -28.80 8.10
CA SER A 370 -14.81 -27.65 8.59
C SER A 370 -14.14 -26.32 8.22
N ALA A 371 -12.82 -26.28 8.08
CA ALA A 371 -12.05 -25.15 7.63
C ALA A 371 -10.62 -25.57 7.21
N VAL A 372 -9.89 -24.67 6.53
CA VAL A 372 -8.51 -24.89 6.15
C VAL A 372 -7.61 -23.73 6.58
N LEU A 373 -6.47 -24.07 7.17
CA LEU A 373 -5.38 -23.14 7.47
C LEU A 373 -4.23 -23.42 6.49
N ILE A 374 -3.80 -22.42 5.74
CA ILE A 374 -2.70 -22.54 4.79
C ILE A 374 -1.50 -21.79 5.34
N TYR A 375 -0.42 -22.48 5.65
CA TYR A 375 0.80 -21.83 6.11
C TYR A 375 1.83 -21.62 5.00
N ASN A 376 2.61 -20.55 5.12
CA ASN A 376 3.58 -20.18 4.10
C ASN A 376 4.68 -21.26 3.96
N ASN A 377 5.22 -21.41 2.76
CA ASN A 377 6.35 -22.29 2.47
C ASN A 377 7.71 -21.60 2.67
N THR A 378 7.69 -20.28 2.92
CA THR A 378 8.84 -19.44 3.29
C THR A 378 8.58 -18.77 4.64
N LYS A 379 9.58 -18.03 5.18
CA LYS A 379 9.38 -17.21 6.38
C LYS A 379 8.37 -16.10 6.14
N GLY A 380 7.67 -15.71 7.20
CA GLY A 380 6.71 -14.60 7.19
C GLY A 380 5.30 -14.97 6.77
N SER A 381 4.39 -14.02 6.99
CA SER A 381 2.97 -14.11 6.66
C SER A 381 2.71 -13.79 5.19
N PHE A 382 1.56 -14.22 4.68
CA PHE A 382 1.09 -13.86 3.35
C PHE A 382 -0.42 -13.71 3.33
N TYR A 383 -0.95 -13.07 2.28
CA TYR A 383 -2.38 -12.93 2.06
C TYR A 383 -2.81 -13.79 0.87
N GLY A 384 -3.92 -14.50 1.02
CA GLY A 384 -4.47 -15.34 -0.05
C GLY A 384 -5.76 -14.76 -0.62
N LYS A 385 -6.00 -15.01 -1.91
CA LYS A 385 -7.25 -14.71 -2.60
C LYS A 385 -7.65 -15.90 -3.45
N VAL A 386 -8.95 -16.19 -3.52
CA VAL A 386 -9.56 -17.12 -4.48
C VAL A 386 -10.66 -16.39 -5.25
N GLU A 387 -10.82 -16.70 -6.51
CA GLU A 387 -11.79 -16.03 -7.40
C GLU A 387 -13.18 -16.65 -7.29
N GLU A 388 -13.21 -17.97 -7.17
CA GLU A 388 -14.44 -18.71 -6.92
C GLU A 388 -14.79 -18.69 -5.43
N LYS A 389 -16.09 -18.62 -5.13
CA LYS A 389 -16.57 -18.62 -3.75
C LYS A 389 -16.21 -19.92 -3.05
N GLY A 390 -15.23 -19.89 -2.16
CA GLY A 390 -14.80 -21.08 -1.42
C GLY A 390 -15.90 -21.63 -0.52
N GLU A 391 -16.07 -22.94 -0.51
CA GLU A 391 -17.16 -23.63 0.20
C GLU A 391 -17.00 -23.66 1.72
N ILE A 392 -15.77 -23.51 2.23
CA ILE A 392 -15.44 -23.54 3.65
C ILE A 392 -14.57 -22.34 4.04
N PRO A 393 -14.53 -21.97 5.33
CA PRO A 393 -13.61 -20.94 5.83
C PRO A 393 -12.15 -21.31 5.57
N ALA A 394 -11.37 -20.35 5.06
CA ALA A 394 -9.95 -20.53 4.83
C ALA A 394 -9.17 -19.30 5.32
N ALA A 395 -8.00 -19.54 5.91
CA ALA A 395 -7.11 -18.49 6.36
C ALA A 395 -5.65 -18.89 6.18
N THR A 396 -4.77 -17.88 6.09
CA THR A 396 -3.33 -18.06 5.99
C THR A 396 -2.64 -17.75 7.32
N LEU A 397 -1.44 -18.25 7.50
CA LEU A 397 -0.53 -17.95 8.61
C LEU A 397 0.93 -18.02 8.16
N SER A 398 1.85 -17.53 8.98
CA SER A 398 3.28 -17.54 8.64
C SER A 398 3.84 -18.96 8.53
N GLY A 399 4.97 -19.09 7.83
CA GLY A 399 5.68 -20.35 7.72
C GLY A 399 6.12 -20.88 9.08
N GLU A 400 6.66 -20.01 9.93
CA GLU A 400 7.13 -20.33 11.27
C GLU A 400 6.01 -20.84 12.17
N GLU A 401 4.86 -20.16 12.15
CA GLU A 401 3.69 -20.54 12.95
C GLU A 401 3.07 -21.84 12.46
N GLY A 402 3.04 -22.05 11.13
CA GLY A 402 2.57 -23.30 10.54
C GLY A 402 3.45 -24.50 10.89
N GLU A 403 4.76 -24.37 10.76
CA GLU A 403 5.71 -25.42 11.15
C GLU A 403 5.65 -25.68 12.65
N GLN A 404 5.43 -24.64 13.47
CA GLN A 404 5.25 -24.82 14.91
C GLN A 404 3.96 -25.58 15.22
N LEU A 405 2.84 -25.25 14.60
CA LEU A 405 1.58 -25.97 14.77
C LEU A 405 1.73 -27.44 14.35
N LYS A 406 2.45 -27.71 13.27
CA LYS A 406 2.75 -29.07 12.80
C LYS A 406 3.59 -29.86 13.82
N LYS A 407 4.57 -29.20 14.48
CA LYS A 407 5.42 -29.82 15.53
C LYS A 407 4.65 -30.06 16.83
N THR A 408 3.90 -29.06 17.31
CA THR A 408 3.21 -29.14 18.60
C THR A 408 1.92 -29.96 18.52
N LYS A 409 1.36 -30.16 17.33
CA LYS A 409 0.15 -30.94 17.05
C LYS A 409 -0.98 -30.65 18.06
N PRO A 410 -1.38 -29.38 18.25
CA PRO A 410 -2.45 -29.09 19.21
C PRO A 410 -3.70 -29.84 18.77
N PHE A 411 -4.30 -30.55 19.75
CA PHE A 411 -5.49 -31.35 19.47
C PHE A 411 -6.70 -30.52 19.07
N TYR A 412 -6.77 -29.28 19.59
CA TYR A 412 -7.89 -28.38 19.40
C TYR A 412 -7.41 -26.92 19.25
N ILE A 413 -8.01 -26.19 18.34
CA ILE A 413 -7.81 -24.76 18.19
C ILE A 413 -9.12 -24.01 18.33
N HIS A 414 -9.02 -22.78 18.84
CA HIS A 414 -10.15 -21.90 19.09
C HIS A 414 -9.86 -20.52 18.53
N THR A 415 -10.81 -19.91 17.82
CA THR A 415 -10.66 -18.58 17.25
C THR A 415 -11.10 -17.51 18.23
N VAL A 416 -10.27 -16.48 18.39
CA VAL A 416 -10.59 -15.26 19.15
C VAL A 416 -10.32 -14.04 18.29
N MET A 417 -11.17 -13.02 18.41
CA MET A 417 -10.92 -11.73 17.75
C MET A 417 -10.13 -10.84 18.69
N LYS A 418 -8.95 -10.38 18.25
CA LYS A 418 -8.12 -9.43 19.00
C LYS A 418 -8.06 -8.10 18.26
N ALA A 419 -8.18 -7.00 19.02
CA ALA A 419 -7.86 -5.69 18.50
C ALA A 419 -6.35 -5.59 18.31
N GLU A 420 -5.91 -5.27 17.09
CA GLU A 420 -4.52 -4.97 16.79
C GLU A 420 -4.30 -3.46 16.80
N LYS A 421 -3.12 -3.06 17.28
CA LYS A 421 -2.65 -1.68 17.15
C LYS A 421 -2.27 -1.42 15.69
N GLU A 422 -2.28 -0.16 15.32
CA GLU A 422 -1.70 0.27 14.04
C GLU A 422 -0.20 -0.03 13.99
N LEU A 423 0.25 -0.63 12.89
CA LEU A 423 1.64 -0.97 12.62
C LEU A 423 2.03 -0.44 11.24
N ILE A 424 3.33 -0.30 10.97
CA ILE A 424 3.82 -0.14 9.60
C ILE A 424 3.64 -1.48 8.87
N ALA A 425 3.12 -1.46 7.66
CA ALA A 425 2.98 -2.66 6.85
C ALA A 425 4.37 -3.20 6.45
N ASP A 426 4.56 -4.51 6.57
CA ASP A 426 5.88 -5.13 6.30
C ASP A 426 6.35 -4.88 4.86
N PHE A 427 5.43 -4.86 3.90
CA PHE A 427 5.75 -4.57 2.50
C PHE A 427 6.10 -3.09 2.24
N SER A 428 5.70 -2.16 3.11
CA SER A 428 5.99 -0.73 2.92
C SER A 428 7.49 -0.51 2.79
N SER A 429 7.91 0.03 1.65
CA SER A 429 9.32 0.32 1.38
C SER A 429 9.90 1.29 2.42
N ARG A 430 11.19 1.17 2.68
CA ARG A 430 11.89 1.93 3.71
C ARG A 430 13.09 2.66 3.13
N GLY A 431 13.27 3.87 3.60
CA GLY A 431 14.43 4.68 3.27
C GLY A 431 15.72 4.23 3.95
N PRO A 432 16.66 5.13 4.07
CA PRO A 432 16.70 6.45 3.46
C PRO A 432 16.90 6.40 1.94
N VAL A 433 16.85 7.57 1.29
CA VAL A 433 17.21 7.68 -0.12
C VAL A 433 18.72 7.60 -0.24
N THR A 434 19.22 6.85 -1.22
CA THR A 434 20.66 6.77 -1.49
C THR A 434 21.23 8.14 -1.93
N SER A 435 22.50 8.35 -1.77
CA SER A 435 23.27 9.54 -2.19
C SER A 435 22.96 10.84 -1.44
N ASN A 436 21.72 11.15 -1.12
CA ASN A 436 21.35 12.38 -0.38
C ASN A 436 20.89 12.11 1.06
N TRP A 437 20.71 10.86 1.44
CA TRP A 437 20.31 10.37 2.76
C TRP A 437 18.98 10.93 3.26
N MET A 438 18.13 11.43 2.36
CA MET A 438 16.82 11.96 2.75
C MET A 438 15.95 10.87 3.37
N ILE A 439 15.21 11.28 4.40
CA ILE A 439 14.22 10.43 5.05
C ILE A 439 13.04 10.24 4.10
N LYS A 440 12.72 8.98 3.81
CA LYS A 440 11.53 8.55 3.10
C LYS A 440 11.03 7.24 3.73
N PRO A 441 9.71 7.01 3.84
CA PRO A 441 8.63 7.94 3.45
C PRO A 441 8.65 9.22 4.29
N ASP A 442 7.98 10.28 3.78
CA ASP A 442 7.75 11.50 4.56
C ASP A 442 6.70 11.28 5.66
N ILE A 443 5.67 10.49 5.34
CA ILE A 443 4.50 10.22 6.20
C ILE A 443 3.92 8.85 5.85
N VAL A 444 3.11 8.28 6.72
CA VAL A 444 2.36 7.05 6.44
C VAL A 444 0.86 7.27 6.54
N ALA A 445 0.11 6.46 5.79
CA ALA A 445 -1.34 6.42 5.80
C ALA A 445 -1.85 4.97 5.71
N PRO A 446 -3.12 4.68 5.99
CA PRO A 446 -3.71 3.37 5.83
C PRO A 446 -3.49 2.80 4.43
N GLY A 447 -2.90 1.62 4.35
CA GLY A 447 -2.58 0.94 3.08
C GLY A 447 -2.86 -0.56 3.09
N VAL A 448 -3.52 -1.08 4.13
CA VAL A 448 -3.84 -2.51 4.27
C VAL A 448 -5.34 -2.70 4.43
N GLY A 449 -5.92 -3.57 3.61
CA GLY A 449 -7.34 -3.87 3.63
C GLY A 449 -8.23 -2.68 3.23
N ILE A 450 -7.76 -1.85 2.30
CA ILE A 450 -8.47 -0.63 1.90
C ILE A 450 -9.52 -0.97 0.86
N ASN A 451 -10.79 -0.82 1.24
CA ASN A 451 -11.93 -1.01 0.34
C ASN A 451 -12.17 0.25 -0.50
N SER A 452 -12.27 0.11 -1.82
CA SER A 452 -12.54 1.21 -2.72
C SER A 452 -13.23 0.75 -4.00
N THR A 453 -13.56 1.70 -4.87
CA THR A 453 -14.22 1.48 -6.16
C THR A 453 -13.32 0.72 -7.13
N ILE A 454 -13.89 -0.16 -7.90
CA ILE A 454 -13.28 -0.79 -9.09
C ILE A 454 -14.30 -0.80 -10.21
N PRO A 455 -13.92 -1.03 -11.48
CA PRO A 455 -14.91 -1.25 -12.51
C PRO A 455 -15.94 -2.30 -12.08
N SER A 456 -17.22 -1.92 -12.11
CA SER A 456 -18.35 -2.80 -11.71
C SER A 456 -18.47 -3.13 -10.23
N GLY A 457 -17.86 -2.38 -9.29
CA GLY A 457 -18.06 -2.66 -7.88
C GLY A 457 -17.03 -2.11 -6.90
N TYR A 458 -16.68 -2.91 -5.90
CA TYR A 458 -15.76 -2.54 -4.83
C TYR A 458 -14.83 -3.69 -4.50
N LEU A 459 -13.61 -3.37 -4.13
CA LEU A 459 -12.58 -4.36 -3.78
C LEU A 459 -11.67 -3.82 -2.67
N SER A 460 -11.25 -4.70 -1.76
CA SER A 460 -10.22 -4.37 -0.78
C SER A 460 -8.84 -4.72 -1.32
N LEU A 461 -7.92 -3.75 -1.34
CA LEU A 461 -6.54 -3.92 -1.78
C LEU A 461 -5.54 -3.52 -0.69
N ASN A 462 -4.29 -3.98 -0.88
CA ASN A 462 -3.16 -3.65 -0.02
C ASN A 462 -2.07 -3.00 -0.88
N GLY A 463 -1.40 -1.98 -0.34
CA GLY A 463 -0.28 -1.33 -1.01
C GLY A 463 -0.05 0.10 -0.54
N THR A 464 1.13 0.62 -0.76
CA THR A 464 1.41 2.06 -0.63
C THR A 464 0.65 2.87 -1.68
N SER A 465 0.24 2.23 -2.76
CA SER A 465 -0.69 2.76 -3.77
C SER A 465 -2.08 3.08 -3.19
N MET A 466 -2.48 2.44 -2.07
CA MET A 466 -3.72 2.74 -1.34
C MET A 466 -3.48 3.78 -0.24
N ALA A 467 -2.26 3.86 0.28
CA ALA A 467 -1.87 4.88 1.27
C ALA A 467 -1.73 6.28 0.64
N ALA A 468 -1.08 6.39 -0.51
CA ALA A 468 -0.85 7.66 -1.21
C ALA A 468 -2.14 8.44 -1.50
N PRO A 469 -3.23 7.85 -2.04
CA PRO A 469 -4.47 8.57 -2.29
C PRO A 469 -5.15 9.11 -1.02
N HIS A 470 -4.95 8.50 0.15
CA HIS A 470 -5.40 9.10 1.42
C HIS A 470 -4.72 10.47 1.66
N ILE A 471 -3.43 10.55 1.37
CA ILE A 471 -2.68 11.81 1.48
C ILE A 471 -3.07 12.80 0.38
N SER A 472 -3.33 12.33 -0.85
CA SER A 472 -3.80 13.21 -1.93
C SER A 472 -5.16 13.83 -1.62
N GLY A 473 -6.10 13.04 -1.10
CA GLY A 473 -7.37 13.57 -0.60
C GLY A 473 -7.19 14.52 0.59
N ALA A 474 -6.26 14.22 1.50
CA ALA A 474 -5.86 15.12 2.59
C ALA A 474 -5.36 16.47 2.06
N CYS A 475 -4.48 16.44 1.05
CA CYS A 475 -3.98 17.65 0.39
C CYS A 475 -5.12 18.45 -0.25
N ALA A 476 -6.10 17.78 -0.88
CA ALA A 476 -7.27 18.46 -1.44
C ALA A 476 -8.11 19.18 -0.37
N LEU A 477 -8.33 18.55 0.79
CA LEU A 477 -9.02 19.20 1.91
C LEU A 477 -8.25 20.38 2.47
N LEU A 478 -6.91 20.27 2.59
CA LEU A 478 -6.06 21.36 3.06
C LEU A 478 -6.03 22.52 2.05
N LYS A 479 -5.98 22.25 0.76
CA LYS A 479 -6.04 23.28 -0.29
C LYS A 479 -7.40 23.98 -0.34
N GLN A 480 -8.50 23.28 -0.09
CA GLN A 480 -9.81 23.94 0.06
C GLN A 480 -9.88 24.82 1.30
N ALA A 481 -9.30 24.38 2.43
CA ALA A 481 -9.27 25.16 3.68
C ALA A 481 -8.36 26.39 3.56
N HIS A 482 -7.23 26.22 2.88
CA HIS A 482 -6.13 27.18 2.77
C HIS A 482 -5.62 27.25 1.33
N PRO A 483 -6.37 27.89 0.41
CA PRO A 483 -5.98 27.96 -1.02
C PRO A 483 -4.61 28.62 -1.24
N GLU A 484 -4.23 29.50 -0.32
CA GLU A 484 -2.96 30.21 -0.31
C GLU A 484 -1.73 29.36 0.07
N TRP A 485 -1.92 28.19 0.67
CA TRP A 485 -0.79 27.37 1.12
C TRP A 485 0.01 26.81 -0.06
N THR A 486 1.32 26.95 0.05
CA THR A 486 2.26 26.33 -0.89
C THR A 486 2.32 24.80 -0.67
N PRO A 487 2.81 24.03 -1.64
CA PRO A 487 3.03 22.59 -1.46
C PRO A 487 3.91 22.27 -0.24
N GLU A 488 4.90 23.08 0.04
CA GLU A 488 5.77 22.93 1.22
C GLU A 488 5.01 23.17 2.52
N GLN A 489 4.08 24.13 2.57
CA GLN A 489 3.22 24.37 3.74
C GLN A 489 2.27 23.19 3.96
N VAL A 490 1.66 22.68 2.89
CA VAL A 490 0.80 21.47 2.95
C VAL A 490 1.61 20.28 3.48
N LYS A 491 2.81 20.02 2.93
CA LYS A 491 3.70 18.96 3.39
C LYS A 491 4.09 19.15 4.85
N SER A 492 4.45 20.37 5.23
CA SER A 492 4.82 20.70 6.62
C SER A 492 3.66 20.46 7.59
N ALA A 493 2.45 20.93 7.26
CA ALA A 493 1.26 20.71 8.09
C ALA A 493 1.00 19.23 8.35
N LEU A 494 1.08 18.39 7.31
CA LEU A 494 0.88 16.95 7.43
C LEU A 494 1.97 16.30 8.28
N MET A 495 3.24 16.63 8.06
CA MET A 495 4.36 16.01 8.75
C MET A 495 4.48 16.45 10.22
N THR A 496 4.30 17.73 10.53
CA THR A 496 4.47 18.25 11.89
C THR A 496 3.35 17.86 12.85
N THR A 497 2.25 17.34 12.31
CA THR A 497 1.09 16.89 13.09
C THR A 497 0.90 15.36 13.06
N GLY A 498 1.81 14.63 12.43
CA GLY A 498 1.76 13.18 12.32
C GLY A 498 1.88 12.47 13.68
N ILE A 499 1.16 11.36 13.82
CA ILE A 499 1.21 10.49 15.01
C ILE A 499 2.29 9.42 14.82
N GLN A 500 3.24 9.40 15.74
CA GLN A 500 4.31 8.41 15.71
C GLN A 500 3.80 7.02 16.09
N LEU A 501 4.13 6.04 15.28
CA LEU A 501 3.76 4.65 15.46
C LEU A 501 4.84 3.89 16.24
N LYS A 502 4.39 2.81 16.88
CA LYS A 502 5.24 1.90 17.63
C LYS A 502 5.04 0.47 17.13
N ASN A 503 6.13 -0.30 17.11
CA ASN A 503 6.10 -1.71 16.73
C ASN A 503 5.40 -2.59 17.81
N LYS A 504 5.34 -3.90 17.56
CA LYS A 504 4.71 -4.87 18.48
C LYS A 504 5.39 -4.91 19.86
N GLN A 505 6.67 -4.57 19.94
CA GLN A 505 7.45 -4.47 21.18
C GLN A 505 7.32 -3.12 21.89
N ASN A 506 6.41 -2.24 21.42
CA ASN A 506 6.18 -0.89 21.93
C ASN A 506 7.37 0.08 21.74
N GLN A 507 8.31 -0.26 20.86
CA GLN A 507 9.42 0.60 20.44
C GLN A 507 8.97 1.49 19.28
N GLN A 508 9.47 2.71 19.22
CA GLN A 508 9.20 3.57 18.07
C GLN A 508 9.84 3.03 16.81
N TYR A 509 9.11 3.07 15.69
CA TYR A 509 9.70 2.82 14.39
C TYR A 509 10.74 3.87 14.04
N HIS A 510 11.74 3.49 13.27
CA HIS A 510 12.74 4.40 12.73
C HIS A 510 12.11 5.48 11.82
N THR A 511 12.78 6.62 11.69
CA THR A 511 12.27 7.69 10.82
C THR A 511 12.26 7.30 9.35
N TYR A 512 13.18 6.48 8.92
CA TYR A 512 13.21 5.92 7.55
C TYR A 512 12.16 4.80 7.31
N GLU A 513 11.39 4.40 8.34
CA GLU A 513 10.26 3.46 8.22
C GLU A 513 8.91 4.18 8.17
N GLN A 514 8.75 5.27 8.93
CA GLN A 514 7.48 5.96 9.11
C GLN A 514 7.50 7.47 8.80
N GLY A 515 8.68 8.05 8.52
CA GLY A 515 8.79 9.51 8.42
C GLY A 515 8.33 10.21 9.70
N ALA A 516 7.39 11.12 9.53
CA ALA A 516 6.74 11.85 10.62
C ALA A 516 5.67 11.01 11.37
N GLY A 517 5.36 9.81 10.90
CA GLY A 517 4.31 8.95 11.44
C GLY A 517 3.02 8.97 10.61
N ARG A 518 1.89 8.54 11.20
CA ARG A 518 0.59 8.49 10.53
C ARG A 518 -0.05 9.87 10.45
N VAL A 519 -0.63 10.17 9.28
CA VAL A 519 -1.36 11.42 9.02
C VAL A 519 -2.52 11.64 10.01
N GLN A 520 -2.70 12.91 10.41
CA GLN A 520 -3.80 13.36 11.28
C GLN A 520 -4.41 14.65 10.75
N LEU A 521 -5.52 14.54 10.03
CA LEU A 521 -6.11 15.65 9.29
C LEU A 521 -6.63 16.77 10.17
N GLN A 522 -7.26 16.44 11.31
CA GLN A 522 -7.83 17.43 12.22
C GLN A 522 -6.79 18.41 12.78
N GLN A 523 -5.55 17.95 12.93
CA GLN A 523 -4.46 18.81 13.41
C GLN A 523 -3.79 19.53 12.24
N ALA A 524 -3.65 18.85 11.10
CA ALA A 524 -3.00 19.43 9.93
C ALA A 524 -3.74 20.65 9.39
N VAL A 525 -5.09 20.64 9.36
CA VAL A 525 -5.89 21.76 8.88
C VAL A 525 -5.79 23.01 9.78
N LYS A 526 -5.40 22.82 11.03
CA LYS A 526 -5.24 23.90 12.03
C LYS A 526 -3.79 24.36 12.18
N ALA A 527 -2.88 23.83 11.36
CA ALA A 527 -1.48 24.18 11.45
C ALA A 527 -1.26 25.65 11.06
N ASP A 528 -0.49 26.35 11.84
CA ASP A 528 -0.12 27.74 11.62
C ASP A 528 1.38 27.99 11.92
N THR A 529 2.12 26.91 12.17
CA THR A 529 3.58 26.90 12.26
C THR A 529 4.12 25.87 11.27
N PHE A 530 5.02 26.29 10.40
CA PHE A 530 5.61 25.47 9.35
C PHE A 530 7.12 25.39 9.46
N PHE A 531 7.67 24.26 8.99
CA PHE A 531 9.09 23.97 9.02
C PHE A 531 9.58 23.54 7.63
N TYR A 532 10.63 24.18 7.13
CA TYR A 532 11.22 23.91 5.82
C TYR A 532 12.73 23.63 5.91
N PRO A 533 13.17 22.40 5.63
CA PRO A 533 12.38 21.18 5.37
C PRO A 533 11.70 20.65 6.64
N SER A 534 10.68 19.81 6.47
CA SER A 534 9.94 19.19 7.58
C SER A 534 10.63 17.92 8.14
N SER A 535 11.81 17.61 7.66
CA SER A 535 12.72 16.61 8.19
C SER A 535 14.16 17.07 7.95
N LEU A 536 15.11 16.65 8.80
CA LEU A 536 16.49 17.09 8.72
C LEU A 536 17.40 15.95 8.32
N THR A 537 18.24 16.18 7.31
CA THR A 537 19.32 15.28 6.94
C THR A 537 20.65 15.98 7.13
N PHE A 538 21.47 15.43 8.00
CA PHE A 538 22.83 15.92 8.22
C PHE A 538 23.75 15.18 7.28
N ARG A 539 24.20 15.87 6.22
CA ARG A 539 25.08 15.30 5.21
C ARG A 539 26.49 15.18 5.75
N ASN A 540 27.06 13.99 5.60
CA ASN A 540 28.44 13.76 5.91
C ASN A 540 29.32 14.28 4.76
N ASP A 541 30.17 15.24 5.08
CA ASP A 541 31.40 15.49 4.33
C ASP A 541 32.49 14.70 5.06
N HIS A 542 32.98 13.63 4.45
CA HIS A 542 33.92 12.65 5.06
C HIS A 542 35.10 13.22 5.85
N LYS A 543 35.32 14.55 5.74
CA LYS A 543 36.40 15.29 6.41
C LYS A 543 35.92 16.10 7.63
N LYS A 544 34.61 16.27 7.84
CA LYS A 544 34.08 17.13 8.90
C LYS A 544 33.58 16.33 10.10
N LYS A 545 34.09 16.69 11.29
CA LYS A 545 33.58 16.17 12.58
C LYS A 545 32.23 16.79 12.98
N THR A 546 31.87 17.92 12.39
CA THR A 546 30.61 18.64 12.63
C THR A 546 29.79 18.74 11.36
N LEU A 547 28.56 18.24 11.45
CA LEU A 547 27.55 18.26 10.39
C LEU A 547 26.56 19.36 10.71
N SER A 548 26.02 20.04 9.69
CA SER A 548 25.03 21.10 9.89
C SER A 548 23.81 20.89 9.00
N ALA A 549 22.65 21.25 9.52
CA ALA A 549 21.40 21.34 8.77
C ALA A 549 20.73 22.69 9.08
N SER A 550 20.15 23.31 8.06
CA SER A 550 19.38 24.53 8.22
C SER A 550 17.89 24.24 8.11
N ILE A 551 17.11 24.94 8.91
CA ILE A 551 15.65 24.89 8.91
C ILE A 551 15.09 26.32 8.96
N ILE A 552 14.06 26.57 8.16
CA ILE A 552 13.26 27.79 8.26
C ILE A 552 12.01 27.46 9.05
N VAL A 553 11.72 28.24 10.08
CA VAL A 553 10.47 28.18 10.83
C VAL A 553 9.62 29.38 10.48
N GLU A 554 8.36 29.17 10.17
CA GLU A 554 7.40 30.21 9.81
C GLU A 554 6.20 30.17 10.76
N ASN A 555 5.87 31.33 11.36
CA ASN A 555 4.63 31.55 12.10
C ASN A 555 3.63 32.26 11.18
N THR A 556 2.63 31.55 10.64
CA THR A 556 1.56 32.15 9.84
C THR A 556 0.35 32.60 10.70
N GLY A 557 0.42 32.40 12.02
CA GLY A 557 -0.61 32.84 12.97
C GLY A 557 -0.73 34.34 13.08
N ILE A 558 -1.66 34.78 13.91
CA ILE A 558 -1.96 36.21 14.17
C ILE A 558 -1.29 36.73 15.44
N ALA A 559 -0.66 35.86 16.22
CA ALA A 559 0.02 36.21 17.47
C ALA A 559 1.47 35.76 17.46
N ALA A 560 2.31 36.36 18.28
CA ALA A 560 3.67 35.90 18.51
C ALA A 560 3.68 34.53 19.17
N LYS A 561 4.64 33.69 18.80
CA LYS A 561 4.80 32.32 19.31
C LYS A 561 6.21 32.09 19.83
N HIS A 562 6.28 31.45 20.99
CA HIS A 562 7.53 31.10 21.62
C HIS A 562 7.80 29.59 21.42
N TYR A 563 8.99 29.27 20.94
CA TYR A 563 9.44 27.92 20.65
C TYR A 563 10.64 27.55 21.52
N ARG A 564 10.65 26.32 22.03
CA ARG A 564 11.78 25.79 22.81
C ARG A 564 12.17 24.41 22.25
N PHE A 565 13.44 24.25 21.88
CA PHE A 565 13.99 22.95 21.54
C PHE A 565 14.21 22.10 22.79
N THR A 566 13.77 20.84 22.72
CA THR A 566 14.16 19.84 23.70
C THR A 566 15.38 19.10 23.15
N GLN A 567 16.46 19.14 23.93
CA GLN A 567 17.69 18.44 23.53
C GLN A 567 17.44 16.94 23.40
N PRO A 568 17.87 16.30 22.30
CA PRO A 568 17.79 14.84 22.18
C PRO A 568 18.51 14.17 23.36
N GLY A 569 18.01 13.01 23.77
CA GLY A 569 18.62 12.23 24.86
C GLY A 569 20.11 11.99 24.61
N HIS A 570 20.88 11.89 25.70
CA HIS A 570 22.33 11.68 25.62
C HIS A 570 22.68 10.48 24.73
N GLN A 571 23.49 10.73 23.73
CA GLN A 571 24.04 9.70 22.85
C GLN A 571 25.58 9.75 22.93
N PRO A 572 26.25 8.64 23.33
CA PRO A 572 27.71 8.63 23.41
C PRO A 572 28.37 9.09 22.11
N GLY A 573 29.27 10.07 22.19
CA GLY A 573 30.00 10.60 21.05
C GLY A 573 29.21 11.55 20.15
N ILE A 574 28.03 12.03 20.56
CA ILE A 574 27.24 13.03 19.84
C ILE A 574 27.05 14.26 20.69
N VAL A 575 27.33 15.42 20.11
CA VAL A 575 27.08 16.73 20.72
C VAL A 575 26.21 17.56 19.78
N TRP A 576 25.08 18.03 20.29
CA TRP A 576 24.16 18.88 19.59
C TRP A 576 24.42 20.35 19.93
N LYS A 577 24.46 21.20 18.92
CA LYS A 577 24.46 22.65 19.06
C LYS A 577 23.28 23.23 18.30
N MET A 578 22.29 23.75 19.02
CA MET A 578 21.04 24.29 18.51
C MET A 578 20.55 25.42 19.41
N PRO A 579 19.68 26.32 18.90
CA PRO A 579 19.03 27.31 19.75
C PRO A 579 18.25 26.64 20.88
N PHE A 580 18.36 27.16 22.09
CA PHE A 580 17.54 26.67 23.21
C PHE A 580 16.09 27.07 23.03
N SER A 581 15.85 28.38 22.72
CA SER A 581 14.53 28.91 22.44
C SER A 581 14.61 30.11 21.48
N PHE A 582 13.48 30.45 20.87
CA PHE A 582 13.31 31.63 20.04
C PHE A 582 11.84 32.01 19.98
N THR A 583 11.58 33.30 19.64
CA THR A 583 10.22 33.81 19.41
C THR A 583 10.10 34.22 17.96
N LEU A 584 8.94 33.96 17.35
CA LEU A 584 8.52 34.50 16.05
C LEU A 584 7.31 35.41 16.26
N GLN A 585 7.37 36.59 15.71
CA GLN A 585 6.20 37.47 15.62
C GLN A 585 5.16 36.87 14.66
N ALA A 586 3.95 37.43 14.65
CA ALA A 586 2.94 37.06 13.65
C ALA A 586 3.52 37.28 12.24
N LYS A 587 3.33 36.27 11.37
CA LYS A 587 3.82 36.25 9.96
C LYS A 587 5.35 36.30 9.79
N GLU A 588 6.12 36.09 10.84
CA GLU A 588 7.59 36.04 10.77
C GLU A 588 8.12 34.69 10.34
N LYS A 589 9.24 34.72 9.59
CA LYS A 589 10.08 33.57 9.22
C LYS A 589 11.48 33.74 9.79
N LYS A 590 12.05 32.66 10.30
CA LYS A 590 13.42 32.63 10.81
C LYS A 590 14.17 31.42 10.36
N LYS A 591 15.38 31.63 9.82
CA LYS A 591 16.30 30.54 9.51
C LYS A 591 17.12 30.20 10.75
N LEU A 592 17.19 28.94 11.08
CA LEU A 592 17.96 28.39 12.19
C LEU A 592 18.95 27.37 11.64
N THR A 593 20.13 27.31 12.25
CA THR A 593 21.14 26.28 11.96
C THR A 593 21.23 25.34 13.16
N ILE A 594 21.21 24.06 12.88
CA ILE A 594 21.37 22.98 13.85
C ILE A 594 22.64 22.25 13.49
N GLU A 595 23.56 22.12 14.45
CA GLU A 595 24.83 21.45 14.25
C GLU A 595 24.89 20.17 15.11
N LEU A 596 25.51 19.15 14.56
CA LEU A 596 25.75 17.86 15.19
C LEU A 596 27.23 17.53 15.05
N SER A 597 27.95 17.44 16.14
CA SER A 597 29.33 16.97 16.17
C SER A 597 29.38 15.49 16.60
N HIS A 598 30.22 14.70 15.94
CA HIS A 598 30.35 13.28 16.25
C HIS A 598 31.82 12.84 16.47
N ASP A 599 32.02 11.91 17.42
CA ASP A 599 33.31 11.25 17.62
C ASP A 599 33.30 9.88 16.93
N THR A 600 34.04 9.77 15.84
CA THR A 600 34.15 8.53 15.03
C THR A 600 34.74 7.35 15.81
N ARG A 601 35.52 7.57 16.88
CA ARG A 601 36.06 6.50 17.73
C ARG A 601 34.96 5.83 18.57
N LYS A 602 33.87 6.57 18.87
CA LYS A 602 32.74 6.10 19.69
C LYS A 602 31.53 5.66 18.86
N ARG A 603 31.58 5.84 17.54
CA ARG A 603 30.47 5.54 16.63
C ARG A 603 30.94 4.73 15.44
N LYS A 604 30.26 3.65 15.14
CA LYS A 604 30.50 2.82 13.95
C LYS A 604 29.97 3.51 12.69
N THR A 605 30.51 3.14 11.55
CA THR A 605 29.94 3.47 10.24
C THR A 605 28.50 2.96 10.16
N SER A 606 27.52 3.86 10.06
CA SER A 606 26.10 3.50 10.02
C SER A 606 25.21 4.73 9.73
N ILE A 607 23.92 4.45 9.57
CA ILE A 607 22.83 5.43 9.59
C ILE A 607 22.29 5.52 11.02
N TYR A 608 22.11 6.73 11.46
CA TYR A 608 21.50 7.08 12.74
C TYR A 608 20.33 8.03 12.50
N ASP A 609 19.26 7.81 13.23
CA ASP A 609 18.04 8.59 13.09
C ASP A 609 17.39 8.91 14.44
N GLY A 610 16.45 9.82 14.43
CA GLY A 610 15.69 10.22 15.60
C GLY A 610 14.79 11.40 15.32
N ARG A 611 14.36 12.08 16.38
CA ARG A 611 13.44 13.21 16.28
C ARG A 611 13.88 14.35 17.18
N LEU A 612 13.91 15.55 16.63
CA LEU A 612 14.00 16.78 17.41
C LEU A 612 12.59 17.14 17.90
N THR A 613 12.47 17.44 19.18
CA THR A 613 11.20 17.90 19.75
C THR A 613 11.24 19.41 19.97
N ILE A 614 10.27 20.11 19.44
CA ILE A 614 10.07 21.54 19.61
C ILE A 614 8.76 21.73 20.36
N LEU A 615 8.81 22.51 21.41
CA LEU A 615 7.65 22.88 22.21
C LEU A 615 7.14 24.25 21.74
N GLU A 616 5.87 24.35 21.39
CA GLU A 616 5.10 25.55 21.17
C GLU A 616 4.03 25.59 22.27
N GLY A 617 4.31 26.29 23.37
CA GLY A 617 3.51 26.17 24.59
C GLY A 617 3.47 24.70 25.08
N THR A 618 2.28 24.11 25.16
CA THR A 618 2.07 22.69 25.51
C THR A 618 2.14 21.73 24.32
N LYS A 619 2.08 22.26 23.09
CA LYS A 619 2.11 21.48 21.86
C LYS A 619 3.53 20.98 21.59
N LYS A 620 3.66 19.68 21.30
CA LYS A 620 4.92 19.03 20.91
C LYS A 620 4.93 18.83 19.40
N ILE A 621 5.95 19.37 18.75
CA ILE A 621 6.21 19.19 17.32
C ILE A 621 7.44 18.31 17.20
N HIS A 622 7.36 17.25 16.41
CA HIS A 622 8.46 16.31 16.21
C HIS A 622 8.98 16.41 14.77
N LEU A 623 10.26 16.77 14.62
CA LEU A 623 10.93 16.81 13.34
C LEU A 623 11.83 15.58 13.20
N PRO A 624 11.59 14.70 12.25
CA PRO A 624 12.49 13.59 11.96
C PRO A 624 13.86 14.08 11.56
N TYR A 625 14.92 13.43 12.04
CA TYR A 625 16.27 13.68 11.59
C TYR A 625 17.00 12.37 11.26
N LEU A 626 17.98 12.48 10.36
CA LEU A 626 18.87 11.38 10.00
C LEU A 626 20.28 11.93 9.74
N TYR A 627 21.29 11.18 10.16
CA TYR A 627 22.68 11.42 9.80
C TYR A 627 23.41 10.12 9.51
N ALA A 628 24.38 10.18 8.60
CA ALA A 628 25.26 9.08 8.27
C ALA A 628 26.67 9.37 8.78
N ILE A 629 27.33 8.33 9.31
CA ILE A 629 28.76 8.39 9.66
C ILE A 629 29.49 7.51 8.67
N ASN A 630 30.51 8.09 8.00
CA ASN A 630 31.25 7.47 6.90
C ASN A 630 30.33 7.02 5.75
N GLU A 631 30.78 6.08 4.94
CA GLU A 631 30.00 5.51 3.84
C GLU A 631 29.11 4.39 4.36
N PRO A 632 27.78 4.58 4.51
CA PRO A 632 26.92 3.53 5.04
C PRO A 632 26.78 2.36 4.05
N GLN A 633 26.29 1.25 4.58
CA GLN A 633 26.03 0.07 3.76
C GLN A 633 24.70 0.24 3.02
N TYR A 634 24.76 0.61 1.75
CA TYR A 634 23.64 0.63 0.80
C TYR A 634 23.97 -0.24 -0.43
N PRO A 635 23.01 -0.69 -1.21
CA PRO A 635 23.26 -1.45 -2.44
C PRO A 635 24.13 -0.66 -3.41
N ARG A 636 25.23 -1.24 -3.90
CA ARG A 636 26.19 -0.57 -4.81
C ARG A 636 25.68 -0.52 -6.24
N VAL A 637 24.78 -1.45 -6.63
CA VAL A 637 24.11 -1.46 -7.92
C VAL A 637 22.62 -1.74 -7.69
N MET A 638 21.77 -1.06 -8.45
CA MET A 638 20.30 -1.21 -8.41
C MET A 638 19.76 -1.20 -9.83
N GLY A 639 18.72 -1.97 -10.05
CA GLY A 639 18.04 -2.06 -11.33
C GLY A 639 19.00 -2.49 -12.46
N PHE A 640 18.56 -3.41 -13.26
CA PHE A 640 19.25 -3.77 -14.49
C PHE A 640 18.20 -4.12 -15.52
N GLU A 641 18.29 -3.49 -16.66
CA GLU A 641 17.46 -3.74 -17.83
C GLU A 641 18.36 -3.98 -19.05
N PHE A 642 17.97 -4.94 -19.89
CA PHE A 642 18.64 -5.24 -21.14
C PHE A 642 17.57 -5.43 -22.22
N VAL A 643 17.56 -4.54 -23.21
CA VAL A 643 16.52 -4.42 -24.24
C VAL A 643 17.13 -4.16 -25.61
N PRO A 644 16.38 -4.36 -26.72
CA PRO A 644 16.79 -3.83 -28.03
C PRO A 644 17.13 -2.33 -27.94
N GLY A 645 18.18 -1.93 -28.60
CA GLY A 645 18.65 -0.54 -28.61
C GLY A 645 17.79 0.38 -29.49
N ASP A 646 18.17 1.64 -29.54
CA ASP A 646 17.48 2.65 -30.34
C ASP A 646 17.73 2.41 -31.86
N SER A 647 18.84 1.73 -32.20
CA SER A 647 19.13 1.19 -33.55
C SER A 647 18.84 -0.30 -33.63
N LYS A 648 18.31 -0.79 -34.76
CA LYS A 648 18.09 -2.24 -35.03
C LYS A 648 19.35 -3.09 -34.89
N SER A 649 20.53 -2.47 -35.01
CA SER A 649 21.83 -3.15 -34.89
C SER A 649 22.37 -3.24 -33.47
N ASN A 650 21.67 -2.68 -32.49
CA ASN A 650 22.16 -2.58 -31.13
C ASN A 650 21.18 -3.20 -30.11
N TYR A 651 21.74 -3.59 -28.98
CA TYR A 651 21.06 -3.72 -27.71
C TYR A 651 21.47 -2.62 -26.77
N ARG A 652 20.68 -2.36 -25.75
CA ARG A 652 20.94 -1.36 -24.72
C ARG A 652 20.80 -1.99 -23.35
N TYR A 653 21.70 -1.65 -22.44
CA TYR A 653 21.48 -1.89 -21.03
C TYR A 653 21.36 -0.58 -20.25
N GLU A 654 20.60 -0.67 -19.15
CA GLU A 654 20.50 0.37 -18.15
C GLU A 654 20.71 -0.24 -16.77
N LEU A 655 21.46 0.43 -15.89
CA LEU A 655 21.62 0.11 -14.49
C LEU A 655 21.84 1.39 -13.67
N TYR A 656 21.60 1.34 -12.38
CA TYR A 656 21.78 2.50 -11.50
C TYR A 656 22.86 2.24 -10.46
N LEU A 657 23.81 3.17 -10.35
CA LEU A 657 24.91 3.16 -9.37
C LEU A 657 24.70 4.29 -8.34
N PRO A 658 24.13 4.02 -7.15
CA PRO A 658 23.78 5.05 -6.16
C PRO A 658 24.94 5.93 -5.72
N GLY A 659 26.12 5.37 -5.63
CA GLY A 659 27.33 6.07 -5.22
C GLY A 659 28.42 6.17 -6.30
N GLY A 660 28.14 5.71 -7.54
CA GLY A 660 29.18 5.32 -8.48
C GLY A 660 29.88 4.02 -8.05
N ALA A 661 30.83 3.55 -8.82
CA ALA A 661 31.59 2.34 -8.53
C ALA A 661 33.06 2.52 -8.87
N GLU A 662 33.95 2.01 -8.04
CA GLU A 662 35.39 1.86 -8.33
C GLU A 662 35.57 0.86 -9.47
N GLU A 663 34.73 -0.16 -9.50
CA GLU A 663 34.69 -1.21 -10.49
C GLU A 663 33.25 -1.65 -10.71
N MET A 664 32.83 -1.81 -11.98
CA MET A 664 31.52 -2.31 -12.37
C MET A 664 31.68 -3.24 -13.56
N GLY A 665 30.97 -4.36 -13.58
CA GLY A 665 30.96 -5.28 -14.69
C GLY A 665 29.65 -6.04 -14.84
N ILE A 666 29.43 -6.54 -16.06
CA ILE A 666 28.29 -7.37 -16.42
C ILE A 666 28.85 -8.63 -17.08
N ALA A 667 28.84 -9.73 -16.38
CA ALA A 667 29.28 -11.05 -16.85
C ALA A 667 28.09 -11.86 -17.34
N LEU A 668 28.21 -12.53 -18.48
CA LEU A 668 27.18 -13.37 -19.04
C LEU A 668 27.56 -14.85 -18.88
N TYR A 669 26.58 -15.64 -18.48
CA TYR A 669 26.67 -17.09 -18.39
C TYR A 669 25.52 -17.73 -19.16
N GLU A 670 25.80 -18.81 -19.90
CA GLU A 670 24.74 -19.61 -20.54
C GLU A 670 23.75 -20.11 -19.49
N LYS A 671 22.46 -19.95 -19.72
CA LYS A 671 21.44 -20.23 -18.70
C LYS A 671 21.38 -21.71 -18.29
N GLU A 672 21.61 -22.64 -19.23
CA GLU A 672 21.49 -24.08 -18.97
C GLU A 672 22.78 -24.70 -18.42
N SER A 673 23.93 -24.29 -18.93
CA SER A 673 25.23 -24.86 -18.59
C SER A 673 25.98 -24.11 -17.49
N TYR A 674 25.55 -22.87 -17.18
CA TYR A 674 26.29 -21.94 -16.32
C TYR A 674 27.73 -21.68 -16.82
N ARG A 675 28.01 -21.97 -18.10
CA ARG A 675 29.31 -21.68 -18.70
C ARG A 675 29.47 -20.18 -18.95
N PHE A 676 30.62 -19.63 -18.57
CA PHE A 676 30.94 -18.25 -18.83
C PHE A 676 30.96 -17.97 -20.34
N ALA A 677 30.15 -17.00 -20.79
CA ALA A 677 30.01 -16.63 -22.19
C ALA A 677 30.76 -15.35 -22.56
N GLY A 678 31.23 -14.59 -21.55
CA GLY A 678 31.97 -13.34 -21.74
C GLY A 678 31.49 -12.20 -20.89
N PHE A 679 32.16 -11.07 -20.99
CA PHE A 679 31.68 -9.81 -20.39
C PHE A 679 30.86 -9.01 -21.40
N LEU A 680 29.66 -8.59 -21.00
CA LEU A 680 28.86 -7.62 -21.76
C LEU A 680 29.49 -6.22 -21.69
N ASP A 681 29.93 -5.84 -20.50
CA ASP A 681 30.65 -4.60 -20.24
C ASP A 681 31.48 -4.69 -18.97
N TRP A 682 32.51 -3.87 -18.90
CA TRP A 682 33.31 -3.63 -17.71
C TRP A 682 33.84 -2.20 -17.70
N SER A 683 33.83 -1.57 -16.52
CA SER A 683 34.26 -0.17 -16.39
C SER A 683 34.88 0.05 -15.00
N ALA A 684 36.02 0.74 -14.99
CA ALA A 684 36.61 1.30 -13.78
C ALA A 684 36.11 2.73 -13.57
N ASN A 685 35.98 3.12 -12.31
CA ASN A 685 35.55 4.46 -11.90
C ASN A 685 34.23 4.93 -12.54
N ALA A 686 33.22 4.04 -12.56
CA ALA A 686 31.92 4.36 -13.11
C ALA A 686 31.19 5.47 -12.30
N PRO A 687 30.63 6.48 -13.01
CA PRO A 687 30.01 7.62 -12.33
C PRO A 687 28.74 7.19 -11.56
N ARG A 688 28.31 8.04 -10.62
CA ARG A 688 27.03 7.89 -9.93
C ARG A 688 25.85 8.18 -10.88
N GLY A 689 24.74 7.47 -10.67
CA GLY A 689 23.49 7.71 -11.37
C GLY A 689 23.11 6.60 -12.32
N LEU A 690 22.25 6.90 -13.27
CA LEU A 690 21.81 5.98 -14.32
C LEU A 690 22.92 5.83 -15.36
N ILE A 691 23.40 4.60 -15.50
CA ILE A 691 24.33 4.21 -16.58
C ILE A 691 23.48 3.61 -17.69
N ARG A 692 23.61 4.16 -18.88
CA ARG A 692 22.95 3.70 -20.09
C ARG A 692 24.01 3.51 -21.19
N LYS A 693 24.04 2.33 -21.80
CA LYS A 693 25.04 2.05 -22.85
C LYS A 693 24.45 1.18 -23.95
N GLU A 694 24.72 1.56 -25.17
CA GLU A 694 24.41 0.81 -26.39
C GLU A 694 25.51 -0.22 -26.65
N ILE A 695 25.13 -1.43 -27.04
CA ILE A 695 26.06 -2.51 -27.42
C ILE A 695 25.67 -3.03 -28.78
N ARG A 696 26.64 -3.03 -29.72
CA ARG A 696 26.41 -3.59 -31.04
C ARG A 696 26.17 -5.09 -30.99
N LYS A 697 25.25 -5.59 -31.80
CA LYS A 697 24.91 -7.01 -31.89
C LYS A 697 26.09 -7.92 -32.13
N GLU A 698 27.09 -7.45 -32.92
CA GLU A 698 28.31 -8.20 -33.24
C GLU A 698 29.19 -8.48 -32.00
N LYS A 699 29.03 -7.72 -30.93
CA LYS A 699 29.74 -7.90 -29.65
C LYS A 699 28.99 -8.80 -28.67
N LEU A 700 27.80 -9.27 -29.03
CA LEU A 700 26.99 -10.13 -28.17
C LEU A 700 27.27 -11.60 -28.46
N PRO A 701 27.13 -12.48 -27.47
CA PRO A 701 27.17 -13.90 -27.71
C PRO A 701 25.99 -14.36 -28.60
N PRO A 702 26.01 -15.60 -29.14
CA PRO A 702 24.96 -16.12 -30.00
C PRO A 702 23.56 -16.02 -29.41
N ASN A 703 22.53 -16.20 -30.26
CA ASN A 703 21.13 -16.25 -29.82
C ASN A 703 20.96 -17.23 -28.67
N GLY A 704 20.32 -16.79 -27.60
CA GLY A 704 20.10 -17.66 -26.44
C GLY A 704 19.63 -16.92 -25.19
N ALA A 705 19.35 -17.71 -24.17
CA ALA A 705 19.06 -17.21 -22.83
C ALA A 705 20.35 -17.21 -21.99
N TYR A 706 20.66 -16.09 -21.40
CA TYR A 706 21.85 -15.90 -20.55
C TYR A 706 21.47 -15.42 -19.17
N ILE A 707 22.31 -15.77 -18.19
CA ILE A 707 22.28 -15.17 -16.87
C ILE A 707 23.30 -14.05 -16.87
N ALA A 708 22.85 -12.83 -16.75
CA ALA A 708 23.68 -11.65 -16.53
C ALA A 708 23.93 -11.48 -15.04
N ILE A 709 25.18 -11.50 -14.63
CA ILE A 709 25.64 -11.15 -13.28
C ILE A 709 26.24 -9.76 -13.34
N ILE A 710 25.51 -8.80 -12.76
CA ILE A 710 25.91 -7.40 -12.67
C ILE A 710 26.53 -7.18 -11.31
N TYR A 711 27.77 -6.74 -11.27
CA TYR A 711 28.44 -6.40 -10.02
C TYR A 711 28.93 -4.96 -9.98
N ALA A 712 29.00 -4.38 -8.79
CA ALA A 712 29.59 -3.10 -8.55
C ALA A 712 30.31 -3.08 -7.21
N LYS A 713 31.54 -2.52 -7.19
CA LYS A 713 32.39 -2.43 -6.03
C LYS A 713 32.65 -0.97 -5.66
N LYS A 714 32.50 -0.65 -4.38
CA LYS A 714 32.85 0.66 -3.84
C LYS A 714 33.12 0.59 -2.33
N ALA A 715 34.13 1.32 -1.87
CA ALA A 715 34.50 1.43 -0.46
C ALA A 715 34.65 0.05 0.24
N GLY A 716 35.31 -0.89 -0.43
CA GLY A 716 35.58 -2.24 0.06
C GLY A 716 34.36 -3.18 0.08
N ARG A 717 33.22 -2.77 -0.48
CA ARG A 717 32.03 -3.61 -0.61
C ARG A 717 31.70 -3.87 -2.09
N GLU A 718 31.33 -5.11 -2.37
CA GLU A 718 30.82 -5.55 -3.66
C GLU A 718 29.38 -6.05 -3.49
N ASP A 719 28.48 -5.61 -4.36
CA ASP A 719 27.11 -6.12 -4.48
C ASP A 719 26.87 -6.64 -5.89
N ARG A 720 25.97 -7.64 -6.01
CA ARG A 720 25.65 -8.32 -7.25
C ARG A 720 24.15 -8.37 -7.47
N ILE A 721 23.76 -8.25 -8.75
CA ILE A 721 22.39 -8.51 -9.22
C ILE A 721 22.49 -9.62 -10.27
N GLU A 722 21.60 -10.59 -10.20
CA GLU A 722 21.48 -11.64 -11.22
C GLU A 722 20.17 -11.45 -11.99
N ARG A 723 20.24 -11.50 -13.32
CA ARG A 723 19.07 -11.39 -14.22
C ARG A 723 19.20 -12.33 -15.40
N THR A 724 18.06 -12.96 -15.74
CA THR A 724 17.99 -13.68 -17.04
C THR A 724 17.72 -12.68 -18.16
N ILE A 725 18.53 -12.70 -19.19
CA ILE A 725 18.37 -11.91 -20.42
C ILE A 725 18.21 -12.83 -21.62
N LEU A 726 17.54 -12.34 -22.65
CA LEU A 726 17.39 -13.04 -23.92
C LEU A 726 18.09 -12.23 -25.01
N ILE A 727 18.98 -12.88 -25.75
CA ILE A 727 19.66 -12.31 -26.92
C ILE A 727 19.04 -12.95 -28.16
N ASP A 728 18.50 -12.12 -29.05
CA ASP A 728 17.94 -12.52 -30.34
C ASP A 728 18.47 -11.58 -31.43
N LEU A 729 19.60 -11.96 -32.03
CA LEU A 729 20.31 -11.15 -33.04
C LEU A 729 19.51 -10.97 -34.34
N ASN A 730 18.47 -11.79 -34.56
CA ASN A 730 17.62 -11.78 -35.74
C ASN A 730 16.49 -10.73 -35.67
N LYS A 731 16.28 -10.15 -34.52
CA LYS A 731 15.34 -9.05 -34.30
C LYS A 731 16.03 -7.72 -34.31
#